data_680023c94d04f5fea7914f682dcd1e86
#
_entry.id   680023c94d04f5fea7914f682dcd1e86
#
_cell.length_a   1.000
_cell.length_b   1.000
_cell.length_c   1.000
_cell.angle_alpha   90.00
_cell.angle_beta   90.00
_cell.angle_gamma   90.00
#
_symmetry.space_group_name_H-M   'P 1'
#
loop_
_entity.id
_entity.type
_entity.pdbx_description
1 polymer ?
#
loop_
_entity_poly.entity_id
_entity_poly.type
_entity_poly.pdbx_seq_one_letter_code
_entity_poly.pdbx_strand_id
1 'polypeptide(L)'
;MHIYKPFSSIFPVVVLLGASAASAETKFFYNQVGYDADQPISVIVKSDNLSDGAEFSLMSGGSAVQTGYLSAGSNPDNWLNNGKFYVAELKNVKAGKYTLQVSENGQPQKSGEFTVAENALAKNTLATVLDYFYNDRANNPTVEGWDKSMGVYQSDKKVDVHGGWYDASGDVSKYFSHLSYANYLNPQQIPLTVWALAFTSERIPKLLSSTSTKAKTADEAAYGADFLVRMLSDDGYFYMTVFDNWGSPKGKREICAFTGSDGKKTTDYQTAFREGGGMAIAALASAARLGLKGDFTSEQYLAAAEKAFEHLSKKQSIGGNCEYCDDHKENIIDDYTALLAATELYAATKKKDYRMAARARAENLAGRLSKDGYFWSDDDKKRPFWHASDAGLPLIALIRFAELESAITVDDDHGDSDIWGCPDCIGCSCINQVLRAVLDAVVTHYDWLVGITNKVDNPFGYARQTYKTQDKIKDGFFIPHDNESNYWWQGEDARIASLAAAIKYASRALGSSDFGMRAKNSADQANKYAADQIDWILGKNPYGTCMMYGKGIKNPQKYDGQSDYDATLEGGIANGITGKNQDGSGIAWDDDGVQAVGFDPLLEAWNNWRWIEQWLPHSTWYLLAVVERYDEVTKAIEEPRSALPKSAVAAKIGVSLVGNTLSLNLPRSVVGKNVKIVDLRGQVQMQKVAQSRNESMDMSALNRGVYLVQVGTLPVQKIMLK
;
A
#
# COMPACT_ATOMS: atom_id res chain seq x y z
N MET A 1 -10.99 -4.07 94.86
CA MET A 1 -10.65 -5.35 95.51
C MET A 1 -10.22 -6.32 94.42
N HIS A 2 -8.98 -6.76 94.52
CA HIS A 2 -8.21 -7.78 93.75
C HIS A 2 -7.88 -7.52 92.28
N ILE A 3 -6.61 -7.22 92.11
CA ILE A 3 -5.65 -7.19 91.00
C ILE A 3 -5.37 -8.63 90.59
N TYR A 4 -5.38 -8.92 89.26
CA TYR A 4 -4.56 -9.98 88.68
C TYR A 4 -4.02 -9.50 87.34
N LYS A 5 -2.67 -9.36 87.28
CA LYS A 5 -1.89 -9.27 86.02
C LYS A 5 -1.57 -10.69 85.56
N PRO A 6 -1.51 -10.97 84.28
CA PRO A 6 -0.65 -11.99 83.75
C PRO A 6 0.49 -11.43 82.92
N PHE A 7 1.65 -11.99 83.14
CA PHE A 7 2.88 -11.86 82.31
C PHE A 7 2.62 -12.32 80.89
N SER A 8 2.99 -11.49 79.91
CA SER A 8 3.13 -11.94 78.54
C SER A 8 4.61 -11.96 78.15
N SER A 9 5.12 -13.13 77.91
CA SER A 9 6.40 -13.40 77.28
C SER A 9 6.35 -13.06 75.79
N ILE A 10 7.08 -12.06 75.36
CA ILE A 10 7.26 -11.71 73.96
C ILE A 10 8.36 -12.60 73.38
N PHE A 11 7.98 -13.52 72.50
CA PHE A 11 8.89 -14.20 71.59
C PHE A 11 9.06 -13.33 70.35
N PRO A 12 10.28 -12.98 69.89
CA PRO A 12 10.44 -12.31 68.62
C PRO A 12 10.24 -13.35 67.49
N VAL A 13 9.15 -13.21 66.72
CA VAL A 13 9.02 -13.89 65.45
C VAL A 13 9.87 -13.17 64.45
N VAL A 14 11.01 -13.74 64.11
CA VAL A 14 11.83 -13.32 62.94
C VAL A 14 11.09 -13.78 61.71
N VAL A 15 10.34 -12.88 61.07
CA VAL A 15 9.79 -13.09 59.72
C VAL A 15 10.98 -12.87 58.76
N LEU A 16 11.58 -13.94 58.31
CA LEU A 16 12.45 -13.94 57.12
C LEU A 16 11.55 -13.63 55.90
N LEU A 17 11.45 -12.37 55.56
CA LEU A 17 10.99 -11.96 54.24
C LEU A 17 12.04 -12.44 53.20
N GLY A 18 11.87 -13.66 52.74
CA GLY A 18 12.49 -14.12 51.52
C GLY A 18 11.94 -13.26 50.38
N ALA A 19 12.68 -12.21 50.01
CA ALA A 19 12.48 -11.59 48.70
C ALA A 19 12.82 -12.67 47.67
N SER A 20 11.82 -13.40 47.19
CA SER A 20 11.94 -14.09 45.91
C SER A 20 12.13 -12.99 44.89
N ALA A 21 13.38 -12.76 44.47
CA ALA A 21 13.59 -12.05 43.23
C ALA A 21 12.78 -12.79 42.16
N ALA A 22 11.71 -12.20 41.70
CA ALA A 22 10.99 -12.71 40.56
C ALA A 22 12.03 -12.80 39.42
N SER A 23 12.47 -14.01 39.11
CA SER A 23 13.32 -14.27 37.96
C SER A 23 12.56 -13.71 36.77
N ALA A 24 13.10 -12.67 36.14
CA ALA A 24 12.49 -12.12 34.94
C ALA A 24 12.41 -13.23 33.90
N GLU A 25 11.19 -13.56 33.49
CA GLU A 25 10.88 -14.67 32.62
C GLU A 25 11.33 -14.33 31.18
N THR A 26 12.11 -15.21 30.54
CA THR A 26 12.41 -15.10 29.11
C THR A 26 11.13 -15.24 28.32
N LYS A 27 10.82 -14.25 27.46
CA LYS A 27 9.63 -14.25 26.60
C LYS A 27 10.02 -14.33 25.13
N PHE A 28 9.15 -14.99 24.34
CA PHE A 28 9.35 -15.17 22.91
C PHE A 28 8.18 -14.57 22.15
N PHE A 29 8.46 -13.77 21.12
CA PHE A 29 7.45 -13.15 20.27
C PHE A 29 7.66 -13.61 18.84
N TYR A 30 6.61 -14.13 18.23
CA TYR A 30 6.61 -14.72 16.90
C TYR A 30 5.20 -14.64 16.28
N ASN A 31 5.13 -14.83 14.96
CA ASN A 31 3.85 -14.95 14.26
C ASN A 31 3.11 -16.22 14.74
N GLN A 32 1.99 -16.01 15.39
CA GLN A 32 1.21 -17.09 16.02
C GLN A 32 0.32 -17.84 15.02
N VAL A 33 0.19 -17.34 13.78
CA VAL A 33 -0.67 -17.92 12.74
C VAL A 33 0.12 -18.84 11.80
N GLY A 34 1.43 -18.60 11.69
CA GLY A 34 2.35 -19.40 10.89
C GLY A 34 3.15 -18.56 9.88
N TYR A 35 4.20 -19.19 9.38
CA TYR A 35 5.13 -18.59 8.42
C TYR A 35 5.11 -19.32 7.08
N ASP A 36 5.30 -18.56 6.01
CA ASP A 36 5.57 -19.15 4.69
C ASP A 36 7.02 -19.64 4.60
N ALA A 37 7.20 -20.82 4.01
CA ALA A 37 8.49 -21.50 3.95
C ALA A 37 9.58 -20.76 3.12
N ASP A 38 9.16 -19.86 2.24
CA ASP A 38 10.03 -19.11 1.32
C ASP A 38 10.31 -17.68 1.77
N GLN A 39 9.82 -17.30 2.97
CA GLN A 39 9.91 -15.93 3.46
C GLN A 39 10.88 -15.79 4.64
N PRO A 40 11.39 -14.58 4.89
CA PRO A 40 12.18 -14.30 6.08
C PRO A 40 11.39 -14.62 7.36
N ILE A 41 12.01 -15.34 8.28
CA ILE A 41 11.43 -15.69 9.58
C ILE A 41 12.33 -15.14 10.67
N SER A 42 11.74 -14.44 11.63
CA SER A 42 12.43 -14.01 12.84
C SER A 42 11.58 -14.27 14.08
N VAL A 43 12.25 -14.62 15.18
CA VAL A 43 11.65 -14.74 16.51
C VAL A 43 12.35 -13.74 17.41
N ILE A 44 11.59 -12.97 18.18
CA ILE A 44 12.15 -12.02 19.14
C ILE A 44 12.18 -12.67 20.51
N VAL A 45 13.31 -12.51 21.20
CA VAL A 45 13.50 -12.99 22.57
C VAL A 45 13.69 -11.77 23.48
N LYS A 46 12.82 -11.64 24.50
CA LYS A 46 13.03 -10.67 25.60
C LYS A 46 13.70 -11.36 26.75
N SER A 47 14.78 -10.80 27.27
CA SER A 47 15.43 -11.28 28.47
C SER A 47 16.20 -10.14 29.17
N ASP A 48 16.35 -10.27 30.47
CA ASP A 48 17.18 -9.40 31.30
C ASP A 48 18.61 -9.93 31.43
N ASN A 49 18.83 -11.22 31.11
CA ASN A 49 20.07 -11.94 31.49
C ASN A 49 20.85 -12.53 30.29
N LEU A 50 20.26 -12.51 29.08
CA LEU A 50 20.98 -12.97 27.88
C LEU A 50 22.10 -11.96 27.50
N SER A 51 23.20 -12.49 26.99
CA SER A 51 24.28 -11.71 26.41
C SER A 51 24.09 -11.53 24.90
N ASP A 52 24.70 -10.47 24.39
CA ASP A 52 24.78 -10.24 22.94
C ASP A 52 25.47 -11.43 22.26
N GLY A 53 24.90 -11.94 21.18
CA GLY A 53 25.43 -13.10 20.47
C GLY A 53 25.19 -14.44 21.20
N ALA A 54 24.28 -14.52 22.17
CA ALA A 54 23.90 -15.81 22.78
C ALA A 54 23.40 -16.79 21.70
N GLU A 55 23.76 -18.08 21.88
CA GLU A 55 23.35 -19.11 20.93
C GLU A 55 21.87 -19.46 21.05
N PHE A 56 21.22 -19.69 19.93
CA PHE A 56 19.89 -20.27 19.86
C PHE A 56 19.88 -21.57 19.07
N SER A 57 18.89 -22.42 19.34
CA SER A 57 18.59 -23.64 18.59
C SER A 57 17.15 -23.61 18.08
N LEU A 58 16.95 -23.84 16.80
CA LEU A 58 15.65 -24.15 16.22
C LEU A 58 15.42 -25.64 16.38
N MET A 59 14.37 -26.02 17.10
CA MET A 59 14.06 -27.39 17.45
C MET A 59 12.88 -27.91 16.63
N SER A 60 12.96 -29.15 16.15
CA SER A 60 11.85 -29.89 15.54
C SER A 60 11.88 -31.34 16.00
N GLY A 61 10.75 -31.89 16.46
CA GLY A 61 10.66 -33.26 16.94
C GLY A 61 11.64 -33.59 18.07
N GLY A 62 12.02 -32.60 18.90
CA GLY A 62 12.97 -32.73 20.00
C GLY A 62 14.46 -32.63 19.64
N SER A 63 14.81 -32.47 18.36
CA SER A 63 16.18 -32.32 17.86
C SER A 63 16.44 -30.89 17.35
N ALA A 64 17.65 -30.39 17.54
CA ALA A 64 18.08 -29.15 16.91
C ALA A 64 18.28 -29.35 15.40
N VAL A 65 17.58 -28.58 14.59
CA VAL A 65 17.65 -28.61 13.12
C VAL A 65 18.43 -27.43 12.54
N GLN A 66 18.58 -26.36 13.32
CA GLN A 66 19.40 -25.21 13.00
C GLN A 66 19.92 -24.61 14.32
N THR A 67 21.14 -24.10 14.30
CA THR A 67 21.68 -23.24 15.37
C THR A 67 22.12 -21.92 14.79
N GLY A 68 22.18 -20.89 15.65
CA GLY A 68 22.62 -19.56 15.26
C GLY A 68 22.87 -18.70 16.49
N TYR A 69 23.14 -17.43 16.24
CA TYR A 69 23.41 -16.45 17.31
C TYR A 69 22.35 -15.34 17.28
N LEU A 70 21.91 -14.95 18.46
CA LEU A 70 21.03 -13.80 18.63
C LEU A 70 21.75 -12.50 18.23
N SER A 71 21.00 -11.51 17.77
CA SER A 71 21.51 -10.15 17.55
C SER A 71 22.08 -9.56 18.86
N ALA A 72 22.71 -8.40 18.77
CA ALA A 72 22.88 -7.54 19.94
C ALA A 72 21.51 -7.17 20.52
N GLY A 73 21.43 -7.14 21.85
CA GLY A 73 20.20 -6.80 22.54
C GLY A 73 19.93 -5.29 22.49
N SER A 74 18.70 -4.90 22.24
CA SER A 74 18.27 -3.50 22.16
C SER A 74 16.94 -3.25 22.89
N ASN A 75 16.70 -1.98 23.21
CA ASN A 75 15.43 -1.50 23.76
C ASN A 75 15.01 -0.24 23.00
N PRO A 76 14.34 -0.38 21.85
CA PRO A 76 13.98 0.74 21.00
C PRO A 76 13.06 1.70 21.77
N ASP A 77 13.34 2.99 21.67
CA ASP A 77 12.53 4.08 22.23
C ASP A 77 12.07 3.86 23.69
N ASN A 78 12.89 3.14 24.48
CA ASN A 78 12.58 2.75 25.85
C ASN A 78 11.26 1.99 26.03
N TRP A 79 10.93 1.08 25.10
CA TRP A 79 9.72 0.26 25.18
C TRP A 79 9.69 -0.65 26.41
N LEU A 80 10.85 -1.00 26.96
CA LEU A 80 10.96 -1.83 28.16
C LEU A 80 11.47 -1.00 29.33
N ASN A 81 10.88 -1.23 30.49
CA ASN A 81 11.45 -0.74 31.76
C ASN A 81 12.74 -1.50 32.13
N ASN A 82 12.81 -2.80 31.83
CA ASN A 82 13.96 -3.67 32.09
C ASN A 82 14.18 -4.67 30.96
N GLY A 83 15.43 -5.08 30.75
CA GLY A 83 15.80 -6.08 29.77
C GLY A 83 16.00 -5.52 28.36
N LYS A 84 16.23 -6.46 27.47
CA LYS A 84 16.47 -6.17 26.04
C LYS A 84 15.69 -7.15 25.17
N PHE A 85 15.46 -6.73 23.95
CA PHE A 85 15.01 -7.60 22.86
C PHE A 85 16.20 -8.07 22.04
N TYR A 86 16.19 -9.33 21.66
CA TYR A 86 17.18 -9.99 20.81
C TYR A 86 16.46 -10.62 19.63
N VAL A 87 17.08 -10.68 18.47
CA VAL A 87 16.52 -11.26 17.25
C VAL A 87 17.20 -12.58 16.93
N ALA A 88 16.42 -13.64 16.78
CA ALA A 88 16.81 -14.89 16.14
C ALA A 88 16.34 -14.87 14.69
N GLU A 89 17.24 -14.68 13.73
CA GLU A 89 16.95 -14.79 12.30
C GLU A 89 17.09 -16.26 11.87
N LEU A 90 16.02 -16.80 11.28
CA LEU A 90 15.97 -18.18 10.79
C LEU A 90 16.08 -18.20 9.27
N LYS A 91 16.97 -19.04 8.74
CA LYS A 91 17.28 -19.08 7.31
C LYS A 91 16.87 -20.41 6.70
N ASN A 92 16.23 -20.36 5.53
CA ASN A 92 15.89 -21.53 4.74
C ASN A 92 15.12 -22.62 5.53
N VAL A 93 14.19 -22.18 6.39
CA VAL A 93 13.38 -23.08 7.21
C VAL A 93 12.38 -23.80 6.33
N LYS A 94 12.41 -25.13 6.34
CA LYS A 94 11.49 -25.97 5.57
C LYS A 94 10.13 -26.05 6.23
N ALA A 95 9.14 -26.54 5.49
CA ALA A 95 7.82 -26.82 6.06
C ALA A 95 7.94 -27.81 7.25
N GLY A 96 7.30 -27.46 8.37
CA GLY A 96 7.38 -28.22 9.61
C GLY A 96 6.85 -27.45 10.82
N LYS A 97 6.99 -28.04 12.00
CA LYS A 97 6.65 -27.46 13.29
C LYS A 97 7.92 -27.26 14.09
N TYR A 98 8.04 -26.11 14.73
CA TYR A 98 9.27 -25.65 15.35
C TYR A 98 9.04 -24.95 16.68
N THR A 99 10.05 -25.03 17.55
CA THR A 99 10.21 -24.13 18.72
C THR A 99 11.59 -23.52 18.71
N LEU A 100 11.74 -22.29 19.16
CA LEU A 100 13.04 -21.68 19.40
C LEU A 100 13.49 -21.95 20.85
N GLN A 101 14.74 -22.33 21.03
CA GLN A 101 15.36 -22.54 22.34
C GLN A 101 16.57 -21.67 22.52
N VAL A 102 16.72 -21.04 23.70
CA VAL A 102 17.93 -20.36 24.15
C VAL A 102 18.33 -20.90 25.53
N SER A 103 19.59 -20.70 25.93
CA SER A 103 20.03 -21.03 27.28
C SER A 103 20.18 -19.74 28.09
N GLU A 104 19.44 -19.60 29.18
CA GLU A 104 19.56 -18.51 30.12
C GLU A 104 19.98 -19.05 31.48
N ASN A 105 21.11 -18.58 32.01
CA ASN A 105 21.69 -19.04 33.26
C ASN A 105 21.87 -20.59 33.32
N GLY A 106 22.20 -21.19 32.16
CA GLY A 106 22.38 -22.66 32.05
C GLY A 106 21.08 -23.46 31.99
N GLN A 107 19.93 -22.79 31.97
CA GLN A 107 18.60 -23.41 31.85
C GLN A 107 18.02 -23.18 30.45
N PRO A 108 17.45 -24.21 29.80
CA PRO A 108 16.81 -24.06 28.49
C PRO A 108 15.48 -23.32 28.63
N GLN A 109 15.34 -22.22 27.88
CA GLN A 109 14.08 -21.50 27.69
C GLN A 109 13.58 -21.77 26.29
N LYS A 110 12.26 -22.00 26.11
CA LYS A 110 11.65 -22.38 24.83
C LYS A 110 10.46 -21.51 24.49
N SER A 111 10.33 -21.20 23.19
CA SER A 111 9.11 -20.59 22.66
C SER A 111 7.93 -21.60 22.66
N GLY A 112 6.72 -21.11 22.44
CA GLY A 112 5.64 -21.95 21.92
C GLY A 112 5.96 -22.53 20.53
N GLU A 113 5.20 -23.53 20.11
CA GLU A 113 5.33 -24.13 18.78
C GLU A 113 4.76 -23.17 17.73
N PHE A 114 5.50 -23.01 16.62
CA PHE A 114 5.03 -22.32 15.42
C PHE A 114 5.21 -23.20 14.17
N THR A 115 4.35 -22.93 13.17
CA THR A 115 4.32 -23.72 11.94
C THR A 115 4.92 -22.94 10.78
N VAL A 116 5.70 -23.63 9.95
CA VAL A 116 6.18 -23.15 8.65
C VAL A 116 5.57 -24.03 7.58
N ALA A 117 4.91 -23.45 6.57
CA ALA A 117 4.30 -24.21 5.48
C ALA A 117 4.22 -23.37 4.20
N GLU A 118 4.00 -24.04 3.07
CA GLU A 118 3.75 -23.35 1.81
C GLU A 118 2.43 -22.59 1.85
N ASN A 119 2.46 -21.29 1.53
CA ASN A 119 1.31 -20.38 1.56
C ASN A 119 0.53 -20.42 2.90
N ALA A 120 1.25 -20.59 4.01
CA ALA A 120 0.65 -20.73 5.33
C ALA A 120 -0.21 -19.54 5.69
N LEU A 121 0.27 -18.34 5.42
CA LEU A 121 -0.43 -17.10 5.75
C LEU A 121 -1.78 -17.03 5.01
N ALA A 122 -1.78 -17.20 3.68
CA ALA A 122 -3.02 -17.17 2.91
C ALA A 122 -3.99 -18.29 3.32
N LYS A 123 -3.50 -19.52 3.49
CA LYS A 123 -4.34 -20.65 3.89
C LYS A 123 -5.02 -20.45 5.25
N ASN A 124 -4.33 -19.78 6.18
CA ASN A 124 -4.82 -19.62 7.55
C ASN A 124 -5.66 -18.35 7.76
N THR A 125 -5.51 -17.31 6.90
CA THR A 125 -6.13 -16.00 7.17
C THR A 125 -7.06 -15.50 6.07
N LEU A 126 -6.83 -15.84 4.80
CA LEU A 126 -7.58 -15.25 3.67
C LEU A 126 -9.10 -15.50 3.78
N ALA A 127 -9.50 -16.74 4.00
CA ALA A 127 -10.93 -17.04 4.16
C ALA A 127 -11.54 -16.31 5.37
N THR A 128 -10.78 -16.23 6.47
CA THR A 128 -11.25 -15.61 7.71
C THR A 128 -11.45 -14.10 7.58
N VAL A 129 -10.55 -13.40 6.86
CA VAL A 129 -10.72 -11.97 6.56
C VAL A 129 -11.91 -11.73 5.63
N LEU A 130 -12.12 -12.61 4.65
CA LEU A 130 -13.30 -12.52 3.78
C LEU A 130 -14.60 -12.86 4.54
N ASP A 131 -14.53 -13.74 5.56
CA ASP A 131 -15.66 -14.01 6.46
C ASP A 131 -15.96 -12.79 7.34
N TYR A 132 -14.93 -12.05 7.78
CA TYR A 132 -15.12 -10.78 8.48
C TYR A 132 -15.95 -9.80 7.64
N PHE A 133 -15.56 -9.49 6.41
CA PHE A 133 -16.34 -8.58 5.55
C PHE A 133 -17.76 -9.06 5.35
N TYR A 134 -17.97 -10.37 5.13
CA TYR A 134 -19.30 -10.93 4.97
C TYR A 134 -20.18 -10.73 6.22
N ASN A 135 -19.62 -10.94 7.40
CA ASN A 135 -20.33 -10.82 8.68
C ASN A 135 -20.51 -9.36 9.13
N ASP A 136 -19.65 -8.45 8.64
CA ASP A 136 -19.70 -7.01 8.91
C ASP A 136 -20.60 -6.24 7.92
N ARG A 137 -21.25 -6.93 6.99
CA ARG A 137 -22.22 -6.32 6.08
C ARG A 137 -23.29 -5.55 6.85
N ALA A 138 -23.57 -4.30 6.45
CA ALA A 138 -24.62 -3.47 7.04
C ALA A 138 -26.01 -3.95 6.62
N ASN A 139 -26.33 -5.19 6.98
CA ASN A 139 -27.54 -5.92 6.64
C ASN A 139 -28.37 -6.35 7.86
N ASN A 140 -28.08 -5.84 9.06
CA ASN A 140 -28.99 -6.01 10.20
C ASN A 140 -30.38 -5.49 9.80
N PRO A 141 -31.45 -6.28 9.91
CA PRO A 141 -32.76 -5.93 9.36
C PRO A 141 -33.34 -4.59 9.85
N THR A 142 -33.01 -4.20 11.07
CA THR A 142 -33.45 -2.92 11.64
C THR A 142 -32.69 -1.76 11.00
N VAL A 143 -31.36 -1.84 10.96
CA VAL A 143 -30.49 -0.79 10.39
C VAL A 143 -30.71 -0.68 8.89
N GLU A 144 -30.76 -1.81 8.19
CA GLU A 144 -31.07 -1.84 6.74
C GLU A 144 -32.44 -1.22 6.43
N GLY A 145 -33.43 -1.45 7.29
CA GLY A 145 -34.75 -0.84 7.14
C GLY A 145 -34.69 0.71 7.24
N TRP A 146 -33.84 1.26 8.10
CA TRP A 146 -33.60 2.68 8.17
C TRP A 146 -32.86 3.20 6.93
N ASP A 147 -31.83 2.48 6.49
CA ASP A 147 -30.96 2.87 5.39
C ASP A 147 -31.69 2.90 4.03
N LYS A 148 -32.75 2.10 3.85
CA LYS A 148 -33.61 2.12 2.63
C LYS A 148 -34.38 3.44 2.42
N SER A 149 -34.45 4.32 3.43
CA SER A 149 -35.09 5.61 3.32
C SER A 149 -34.44 6.64 4.24
N MET A 150 -33.10 6.76 4.11
CA MET A 150 -32.28 7.57 4.99
C MET A 150 -32.48 9.08 4.74
N GLY A 151 -32.67 9.85 5.81
CA GLY A 151 -32.78 11.31 5.75
C GLY A 151 -31.45 11.98 5.48
N VAL A 152 -31.47 13.04 4.72
CA VAL A 152 -30.33 13.94 4.54
C VAL A 152 -30.45 15.08 5.55
N TYR A 153 -29.36 15.38 6.27
CA TYR A 153 -29.33 16.39 7.32
C TYR A 153 -29.77 17.77 6.78
N GLN A 154 -30.67 18.41 7.51
CA GLN A 154 -31.28 19.69 7.14
C GLN A 154 -31.97 19.71 5.76
N SER A 155 -32.51 18.59 5.31
CA SER A 155 -33.24 18.45 4.04
C SER A 155 -34.44 17.55 4.22
N ASP A 156 -35.45 17.72 3.35
CA ASP A 156 -36.58 16.80 3.25
C ASP A 156 -36.28 15.58 2.39
N LYS A 157 -35.08 15.51 1.79
CA LYS A 157 -34.69 14.43 0.88
C LYS A 157 -34.52 13.11 1.65
N LYS A 158 -34.98 12.04 1.03
CA LYS A 158 -34.76 10.67 1.45
C LYS A 158 -33.95 9.96 0.37
N VAL A 159 -32.97 9.15 0.78
CA VAL A 159 -32.08 8.40 -0.11
C VAL A 159 -32.03 6.95 0.35
N ASP A 160 -32.06 6.03 -0.59
CA ASP A 160 -31.76 4.64 -0.33
C ASP A 160 -30.23 4.44 -0.32
N VAL A 161 -29.70 4.13 0.85
CA VAL A 161 -28.26 3.94 1.09
C VAL A 161 -28.00 2.61 1.81
N HIS A 162 -28.86 1.60 1.61
CA HIS A 162 -28.64 0.28 2.20
C HIS A 162 -27.42 -0.42 1.60
N GLY A 163 -26.86 -1.38 2.32
CA GLY A 163 -25.63 -2.09 1.95
C GLY A 163 -24.36 -1.44 2.49
N GLY A 164 -23.21 -1.88 2.01
CA GLY A 164 -21.90 -1.51 2.55
C GLY A 164 -21.60 -2.24 3.86
N TRP A 165 -20.55 -1.82 4.54
CA TRP A 165 -20.09 -2.38 5.81
C TRP A 165 -20.19 -1.33 6.91
N TYR A 166 -20.32 -1.79 8.14
CA TYR A 166 -20.20 -0.95 9.32
C TYR A 166 -18.79 -0.39 9.47
N ASP A 167 -18.64 0.66 10.26
CA ASP A 167 -17.36 1.34 10.47
C ASP A 167 -16.41 0.51 11.32
N ALA A 168 -16.88 0.17 12.52
CA ALA A 168 -16.06 -0.47 13.53
C ALA A 168 -16.96 -1.26 14.49
N SER A 169 -16.37 -2.14 15.28
CA SER A 169 -17.14 -2.93 16.26
C SER A 169 -17.90 -2.03 17.23
N GLY A 170 -19.23 -2.15 17.20
CA GLY A 170 -20.15 -1.32 17.99
C GLY A 170 -20.46 0.06 17.42
N ASP A 171 -20.06 0.35 16.18
CA ASP A 171 -20.42 1.57 15.44
C ASP A 171 -20.99 1.21 14.08
N VAL A 172 -22.30 1.36 13.90
CA VAL A 172 -23.00 1.04 12.65
C VAL A 172 -23.05 2.22 11.66
N SER A 173 -22.29 3.27 11.87
CA SER A 173 -22.06 4.32 10.86
C SER A 173 -21.40 3.72 9.61
N LYS A 174 -21.53 4.40 8.47
CA LYS A 174 -20.91 3.99 7.21
C LYS A 174 -20.20 5.18 6.58
N TYR A 175 -18.91 5.02 6.31
CA TYR A 175 -18.06 6.09 5.84
C TYR A 175 -17.45 5.80 4.47
N PHE A 176 -17.41 6.82 3.63
CA PHE A 176 -16.49 6.87 2.48
C PHE A 176 -15.08 7.17 2.95
N SER A 177 -14.94 8.17 3.82
CA SER A 177 -13.72 8.50 4.53
C SER A 177 -14.09 9.04 5.91
N HIS A 178 -13.34 8.65 6.91
CA HIS A 178 -13.51 9.15 8.27
C HIS A 178 -12.76 10.48 8.46
N LEU A 179 -13.08 11.25 9.49
CA LEU A 179 -12.37 12.49 9.87
C LEU A 179 -12.17 13.48 8.72
N SER A 180 -13.21 13.76 7.95
CA SER A 180 -13.16 14.76 6.88
C SER A 180 -12.72 16.15 7.35
N TYR A 181 -12.95 16.47 8.62
CA TYR A 181 -12.53 17.72 9.26
C TYR A 181 -11.04 17.78 9.66
N ALA A 182 -10.30 16.72 9.54
CA ALA A 182 -8.92 16.61 10.00
C ALA A 182 -7.90 16.67 8.87
N ASN A 183 -8.24 17.27 7.78
CA ASN A 183 -7.40 17.69 6.65
C ASN A 183 -6.43 16.61 6.09
N TYR A 184 -5.40 16.22 6.80
CA TYR A 184 -4.39 15.25 6.34
C TYR A 184 -4.63 13.82 6.83
N LEU A 185 -5.81 13.54 7.39
CA LEU A 185 -6.14 12.26 8.01
C LEU A 185 -7.46 11.66 7.47
N ASN A 186 -7.82 11.94 6.22
CA ASN A 186 -9.01 11.37 5.58
C ASN A 186 -8.79 9.88 5.21
N PRO A 187 -8.87 8.92 6.17
CA PRO A 187 -8.64 7.50 5.88
C PRO A 187 -9.74 6.96 4.99
N GLN A 188 -9.35 6.29 3.94
CA GLN A 188 -10.28 5.70 2.99
C GLN A 188 -10.90 4.42 3.60
N GLN A 189 -12.22 4.27 3.50
CA GLN A 189 -12.93 3.15 4.12
C GLN A 189 -13.67 2.27 3.12
N ILE A 190 -15.00 2.31 3.08
CA ILE A 190 -15.80 1.43 2.22
C ILE A 190 -15.33 1.46 0.76
N PRO A 191 -15.07 2.60 0.13
CA PRO A 191 -14.54 2.62 -1.24
C PRO A 191 -13.20 1.89 -1.39
N LEU A 192 -12.29 2.04 -0.42
CA LEU A 192 -11.02 1.30 -0.41
C LEU A 192 -11.25 -0.21 -0.30
N THR A 193 -12.18 -0.64 0.55
CA THR A 193 -12.54 -2.06 0.71
C THR A 193 -13.06 -2.65 -0.59
N VAL A 194 -13.94 -1.94 -1.31
CA VAL A 194 -14.44 -2.39 -2.63
C VAL A 194 -13.30 -2.50 -3.64
N TRP A 195 -12.43 -1.49 -3.71
CA TRP A 195 -11.28 -1.52 -4.60
C TRP A 195 -10.32 -2.67 -4.24
N ALA A 196 -10.06 -2.88 -2.95
CA ALA A 196 -9.19 -3.95 -2.46
C ALA A 196 -9.72 -5.35 -2.83
N LEU A 197 -11.02 -5.59 -2.70
CA LEU A 197 -11.66 -6.84 -3.08
C LEU A 197 -11.64 -7.08 -4.60
N ALA A 198 -11.87 -6.03 -5.39
CA ALA A 198 -11.73 -6.08 -6.84
C ALA A 198 -10.27 -6.36 -7.24
N PHE A 199 -9.32 -5.65 -6.65
CA PHE A 199 -7.88 -5.84 -6.86
C PHE A 199 -7.43 -7.25 -6.46
N THR A 200 -7.93 -7.77 -5.34
CA THR A 200 -7.70 -9.16 -4.91
C THR A 200 -8.13 -10.16 -5.98
N SER A 201 -9.33 -9.97 -6.55
CA SER A 201 -9.86 -10.84 -7.61
C SER A 201 -9.00 -10.81 -8.87
N GLU A 202 -8.39 -9.67 -9.19
CA GLU A 202 -7.46 -9.52 -10.31
C GLU A 202 -6.11 -10.17 -10.05
N ARG A 203 -5.55 -10.01 -8.84
CA ARG A 203 -4.13 -10.27 -8.55
C ARG A 203 -3.81 -11.70 -8.15
N ILE A 204 -4.71 -12.38 -7.44
CA ILE A 204 -4.47 -13.74 -6.93
C ILE A 204 -5.53 -14.77 -7.34
N PRO A 205 -5.95 -14.82 -8.61
CA PRO A 205 -7.10 -15.63 -9.04
C PRO A 205 -6.90 -17.14 -8.83
N LYS A 206 -5.69 -17.67 -8.94
CA LYS A 206 -5.39 -19.09 -8.70
C LYS A 206 -5.43 -19.41 -7.21
N LEU A 207 -4.85 -18.55 -6.39
CA LEU A 207 -4.86 -18.71 -4.93
C LEU A 207 -6.31 -18.66 -4.40
N LEU A 208 -7.14 -17.71 -4.86
CA LEU A 208 -8.56 -17.64 -4.54
C LEU A 208 -9.31 -18.93 -4.94
N SER A 209 -8.97 -19.51 -6.10
CA SER A 209 -9.55 -20.76 -6.54
C SER A 209 -9.10 -21.95 -5.66
N SER A 210 -7.82 -22.01 -5.29
CA SER A 210 -7.28 -23.09 -4.45
C SER A 210 -7.76 -23.04 -3.00
N THR A 211 -8.09 -21.86 -2.49
CA THR A 211 -8.68 -21.64 -1.16
C THR A 211 -10.22 -21.64 -1.16
N SER A 212 -10.85 -21.85 -2.34
CA SER A 212 -12.30 -21.82 -2.52
C SER A 212 -12.97 -20.49 -2.12
N THR A 213 -12.23 -19.37 -2.21
CA THR A 213 -12.71 -18.04 -1.80
C THR A 213 -13.06 -17.13 -2.97
N LYS A 214 -12.85 -17.57 -4.23
CA LYS A 214 -13.02 -16.73 -5.42
C LYS A 214 -14.42 -16.15 -5.57
N ALA A 215 -15.46 -16.97 -5.38
CA ALA A 215 -16.85 -16.51 -5.51
C ALA A 215 -17.20 -15.51 -4.40
N LYS A 216 -16.77 -15.78 -3.16
CA LYS A 216 -16.99 -14.88 -2.02
C LYS A 216 -16.32 -13.52 -2.24
N THR A 217 -15.07 -13.50 -2.71
CA THR A 217 -14.36 -12.23 -2.99
C THR A 217 -15.10 -11.38 -4.03
N ALA A 218 -15.59 -12.01 -5.10
CA ALA A 218 -16.34 -11.31 -6.14
C ALA A 218 -17.72 -10.82 -5.64
N ASP A 219 -18.40 -11.60 -4.81
CA ASP A 219 -19.68 -11.25 -4.19
C ASP A 219 -19.53 -10.06 -3.23
N GLU A 220 -18.49 -10.07 -2.36
CA GLU A 220 -18.21 -8.95 -1.47
C GLU A 220 -17.87 -7.67 -2.24
N ALA A 221 -17.07 -7.77 -3.31
CA ALA A 221 -16.76 -6.61 -4.15
C ALA A 221 -18.01 -6.03 -4.83
N ALA A 222 -18.91 -6.89 -5.33
CA ALA A 222 -20.16 -6.46 -5.93
C ALA A 222 -21.12 -5.84 -4.90
N TYR A 223 -21.23 -6.44 -3.71
CA TYR A 223 -22.06 -5.93 -2.62
C TYR A 223 -21.67 -4.50 -2.22
N GLY A 224 -20.37 -4.25 -2.08
CA GLY A 224 -19.86 -2.92 -1.80
C GLY A 224 -20.03 -1.95 -2.98
N ALA A 225 -19.82 -2.40 -4.22
CA ALA A 225 -20.04 -1.58 -5.41
C ALA A 225 -21.50 -1.12 -5.55
N ASP A 226 -22.47 -1.98 -5.22
CA ASP A 226 -23.89 -1.62 -5.16
C ASP A 226 -24.15 -0.48 -4.16
N PHE A 227 -23.53 -0.53 -2.99
CA PHE A 227 -23.62 0.55 -2.01
C PHE A 227 -23.03 1.86 -2.54
N LEU A 228 -21.86 1.81 -3.22
CA LEU A 228 -21.27 3.02 -3.81
C LEU A 228 -22.19 3.67 -4.84
N VAL A 229 -22.90 2.87 -5.67
CA VAL A 229 -23.89 3.41 -6.62
C VAL A 229 -25.05 4.09 -5.90
N ARG A 230 -25.55 3.51 -4.81
CA ARG A 230 -26.63 4.11 -4.00
C ARG A 230 -26.21 5.42 -3.32
N MET A 231 -24.94 5.54 -2.95
CA MET A 231 -24.40 6.76 -2.36
C MET A 231 -24.12 7.87 -3.39
N LEU A 232 -24.24 7.59 -4.71
CA LEU A 232 -24.08 8.61 -5.75
C LEU A 232 -25.33 9.46 -5.89
N SER A 233 -25.21 10.76 -5.73
CA SER A 233 -26.29 11.71 -5.92
C SER A 233 -26.66 11.89 -7.40
N ASP A 234 -27.85 12.43 -7.66
CA ASP A 234 -28.26 12.80 -9.01
C ASP A 234 -27.38 13.88 -9.63
N ASP A 235 -26.74 14.72 -8.81
CA ASP A 235 -25.85 15.79 -9.24
C ASP A 235 -24.43 15.28 -9.59
N GLY A 236 -24.06 14.08 -9.12
CA GLY A 236 -22.78 13.41 -9.47
C GLY A 236 -21.73 13.42 -8.36
N TYR A 237 -22.01 13.95 -7.18
CA TYR A 237 -21.18 13.75 -5.98
C TYR A 237 -21.63 12.52 -5.21
N PHE A 238 -20.74 11.92 -4.43
CA PHE A 238 -21.12 10.92 -3.44
C PHE A 238 -21.46 11.57 -2.10
N TYR A 239 -22.44 10.99 -1.39
CA TYR A 239 -22.64 11.30 0.01
C TYR A 239 -21.51 10.72 0.85
N MET A 240 -20.98 11.50 1.79
CA MET A 240 -19.77 11.16 2.54
C MET A 240 -20.02 10.08 3.60
N THR A 241 -21.11 10.19 4.33
CA THR A 241 -21.33 9.42 5.55
C THR A 241 -22.81 9.15 5.79
N VAL A 242 -23.12 7.95 6.29
CA VAL A 242 -24.35 7.65 7.01
C VAL A 242 -23.97 7.54 8.48
N PHE A 243 -24.23 8.60 9.26
CA PHE A 243 -23.72 8.78 10.60
C PHE A 243 -24.78 8.55 11.66
N ASP A 244 -24.51 7.74 12.66
CA ASP A 244 -25.39 7.44 13.78
C ASP A 244 -24.86 7.92 15.14
N ASN A 245 -23.87 8.80 15.12
CA ASN A 245 -23.27 9.33 16.33
C ASN A 245 -22.48 8.28 17.16
N TRP A 246 -21.76 7.40 16.46
CA TRP A 246 -20.97 6.30 17.06
C TRP A 246 -21.82 5.36 17.93
N GLY A 247 -23.01 5.00 17.47
CA GLY A 247 -23.91 4.11 18.18
C GLY A 247 -24.59 4.76 19.39
N SER A 248 -24.44 6.07 19.58
CA SER A 248 -25.11 6.77 20.69
C SER A 248 -26.63 6.67 20.56
N PRO A 249 -27.35 6.16 21.56
CA PRO A 249 -28.82 6.03 21.51
C PRO A 249 -29.56 7.37 21.43
N LYS A 250 -28.86 8.49 21.62
CA LYS A 250 -29.38 9.86 21.45
C LYS A 250 -29.12 10.44 20.08
N GLY A 251 -28.27 9.80 19.27
CA GLY A 251 -27.96 10.24 17.93
C GLY A 251 -29.02 9.83 16.92
N LYS A 252 -29.42 10.73 16.03
CA LYS A 252 -30.27 10.39 14.89
C LYS A 252 -29.37 9.97 13.73
N ARG A 253 -29.59 8.78 13.18
CA ARG A 253 -28.89 8.29 11.99
C ARG A 253 -29.32 9.09 10.77
N GLU A 254 -28.38 9.74 10.08
CA GLU A 254 -28.63 10.61 8.91
C GLU A 254 -27.43 10.61 7.97
N ILE A 255 -27.69 10.95 6.70
CA ILE A 255 -26.66 11.36 5.75
C ILE A 255 -26.20 12.76 6.13
N CYS A 256 -24.93 12.94 6.49
CA CYS A 256 -24.35 14.23 6.87
C CYS A 256 -22.82 14.19 6.74
N ALA A 257 -22.16 15.33 6.89
CA ALA A 257 -20.82 15.39 7.43
C ALA A 257 -20.89 15.71 8.93
N PHE A 258 -19.77 15.59 9.64
CA PHE A 258 -19.69 15.99 11.04
C PHE A 258 -18.30 16.53 11.37
N THR A 259 -18.20 17.31 12.44
CA THR A 259 -16.95 17.90 12.92
C THR A 259 -16.78 17.65 14.40
N GLY A 260 -15.53 17.56 14.85
CA GLY A 260 -15.17 17.44 16.25
C GLY A 260 -15.52 16.07 16.88
N SER A 261 -15.01 15.87 18.07
CA SER A 261 -15.25 14.65 18.87
C SER A 261 -16.66 14.54 19.44
N ASP A 262 -17.45 15.62 19.38
CA ASP A 262 -18.86 15.67 19.76
C ASP A 262 -19.82 15.28 18.62
N GLY A 263 -19.27 14.99 17.43
CA GLY A 263 -20.05 14.56 16.28
C GLY A 263 -21.03 15.61 15.76
N LYS A 264 -20.67 16.89 15.82
CA LYS A 264 -21.52 17.97 15.33
C LYS A 264 -21.76 17.85 13.83
N LYS A 265 -22.99 17.53 13.44
CA LYS A 265 -23.40 17.36 12.04
C LYS A 265 -23.37 18.68 11.27
N THR A 266 -22.95 18.58 9.99
CA THR A 266 -22.96 19.69 9.03
C THR A 266 -23.60 19.26 7.70
N THR A 267 -23.84 20.23 6.82
CA THR A 267 -24.40 20.02 5.48
C THR A 267 -23.35 19.75 4.41
N ASP A 268 -22.07 19.66 4.78
CA ASP A 268 -20.92 19.49 3.87
C ASP A 268 -20.71 18.00 3.54
N TYR A 269 -21.77 17.30 3.19
CA TYR A 269 -21.82 15.86 2.96
C TYR A 269 -21.39 15.42 1.54
N GLN A 270 -20.96 16.34 0.70
CA GLN A 270 -20.43 16.04 -0.63
C GLN A 270 -18.96 15.61 -0.50
N THR A 271 -18.59 14.50 -1.15
CA THR A 271 -17.20 14.07 -1.15
C THR A 271 -16.36 14.85 -2.16
N ALA A 272 -15.16 15.30 -1.77
CA ALA A 272 -14.05 15.57 -2.68
C ALA A 272 -13.35 14.26 -3.07
N PHE A 273 -12.28 14.32 -3.87
CA PHE A 273 -11.48 13.12 -4.15
C PHE A 273 -10.95 12.49 -2.86
N ARG A 274 -10.36 13.29 -1.93
CA ARG A 274 -9.79 12.82 -0.67
C ARG A 274 -10.79 12.22 0.31
N GLU A 275 -12.04 12.62 0.23
CA GLU A 275 -13.05 12.18 1.19
C GLU A 275 -13.78 10.90 0.74
N GLY A 276 -13.08 10.08 -0.02
CA GLY A 276 -13.56 8.79 -0.51
C GLY A 276 -14.11 8.84 -1.93
N GLY A 277 -14.32 10.04 -2.52
CA GLY A 277 -14.85 10.15 -3.88
C GLY A 277 -13.91 9.55 -4.93
N GLY A 278 -12.60 9.79 -4.82
CA GLY A 278 -11.61 9.23 -5.73
C GLY A 278 -11.53 7.71 -5.65
N MET A 279 -11.51 7.17 -4.42
CA MET A 279 -11.49 5.72 -4.23
C MET A 279 -12.79 5.05 -4.69
N ALA A 280 -13.95 5.69 -4.52
CA ALA A 280 -15.23 5.16 -5.01
C ALA A 280 -15.25 5.06 -6.53
N ILE A 281 -14.74 6.07 -7.23
CA ILE A 281 -14.57 6.04 -8.70
C ILE A 281 -13.65 4.89 -9.11
N ALA A 282 -12.48 4.76 -8.46
CA ALA A 282 -11.53 3.68 -8.75
C ALA A 282 -12.16 2.29 -8.52
N ALA A 283 -12.88 2.13 -7.42
CA ALA A 283 -13.57 0.89 -7.06
C ALA A 283 -14.64 0.50 -8.08
N LEU A 284 -15.52 1.43 -8.44
CA LEU A 284 -16.60 1.21 -9.43
C LEU A 284 -16.01 0.91 -10.83
N ALA A 285 -14.97 1.63 -11.26
CA ALA A 285 -14.30 1.37 -12.53
C ALA A 285 -13.63 -0.02 -12.55
N SER A 286 -13.00 -0.43 -11.43
CA SER A 286 -12.41 -1.77 -11.29
C SER A 286 -13.48 -2.87 -11.30
N ALA A 287 -14.58 -2.69 -10.57
CA ALA A 287 -15.71 -3.62 -10.56
C ALA A 287 -16.31 -3.79 -11.95
N ALA A 288 -16.49 -2.68 -12.67
CA ALA A 288 -16.97 -2.69 -14.05
C ALA A 288 -16.03 -3.45 -14.99
N ARG A 289 -14.73 -3.17 -14.93
CA ARG A 289 -13.69 -3.82 -15.75
C ARG A 289 -13.63 -5.34 -15.52
N LEU A 290 -13.86 -5.78 -14.30
CA LEU A 290 -13.89 -7.20 -13.94
C LEU A 290 -15.23 -7.89 -14.28
N GLY A 291 -16.22 -7.14 -14.78
CA GLY A 291 -17.53 -7.68 -15.11
C GLY A 291 -18.35 -8.10 -13.89
N LEU A 292 -18.07 -7.49 -12.73
CA LEU A 292 -18.83 -7.75 -11.51
C LEU A 292 -20.25 -7.21 -11.65
N LYS A 293 -21.17 -7.86 -10.99
CA LYS A 293 -22.58 -7.45 -10.94
C LYS A 293 -23.21 -7.89 -9.62
N GLY A 294 -23.96 -7.02 -9.03
CA GLY A 294 -24.84 -7.27 -7.90
C GLY A 294 -26.27 -6.87 -8.26
N ASP A 295 -26.83 -5.91 -7.52
CA ASP A 295 -28.10 -5.26 -7.84
C ASP A 295 -27.97 -4.36 -9.09
N PHE A 296 -26.74 -3.84 -9.33
CA PHE A 296 -26.42 -3.07 -10.53
C PHE A 296 -25.49 -3.86 -11.46
N THR A 297 -25.53 -3.51 -12.74
CA THR A 297 -24.68 -4.12 -13.77
C THR A 297 -23.31 -3.46 -13.84
N SER A 298 -22.33 -4.12 -14.48
CA SER A 298 -21.01 -3.56 -14.75
C SER A 298 -21.06 -2.23 -15.50
N GLU A 299 -22.00 -2.09 -16.44
CA GLU A 299 -22.21 -0.85 -17.20
C GLU A 299 -22.72 0.28 -16.30
N GLN A 300 -23.59 -0.03 -15.33
CA GLN A 300 -24.08 0.95 -14.36
C GLN A 300 -22.96 1.38 -13.38
N TYR A 301 -22.09 0.44 -12.96
CA TYR A 301 -20.89 0.78 -12.17
C TYR A 301 -19.99 1.74 -12.96
N LEU A 302 -19.72 1.46 -14.23
CA LEU A 302 -18.89 2.34 -15.06
C LEU A 302 -19.53 3.71 -15.25
N ALA A 303 -20.83 3.75 -15.57
CA ALA A 303 -21.55 5.01 -15.75
C ALA A 303 -21.54 5.88 -14.47
N ALA A 304 -21.68 5.25 -13.29
CA ALA A 304 -21.58 5.94 -12.01
C ALA A 304 -20.17 6.49 -11.78
N ALA A 305 -19.12 5.72 -12.06
CA ALA A 305 -17.72 6.16 -11.95
C ALA A 305 -17.41 7.34 -12.89
N GLU A 306 -17.82 7.26 -14.16
CA GLU A 306 -17.61 8.34 -15.14
C GLU A 306 -18.36 9.62 -14.75
N LYS A 307 -19.63 9.49 -14.30
CA LYS A 307 -20.44 10.62 -13.83
C LYS A 307 -19.78 11.33 -12.64
N ALA A 308 -19.33 10.57 -11.66
CA ALA A 308 -18.68 11.13 -10.47
C ALA A 308 -17.32 11.78 -10.82
N PHE A 309 -16.53 11.15 -11.67
CA PHE A 309 -15.24 11.71 -12.10
C PHE A 309 -15.42 13.04 -12.85
N GLU A 310 -16.39 13.11 -13.77
CA GLU A 310 -16.71 14.35 -14.49
C GLU A 310 -17.17 15.45 -13.54
N HIS A 311 -18.00 15.13 -12.54
CA HIS A 311 -18.46 16.09 -11.55
C HIS A 311 -17.31 16.62 -10.69
N LEU A 312 -16.51 15.75 -10.08
CA LEU A 312 -15.41 16.14 -9.20
C LEU A 312 -14.31 16.91 -9.96
N SER A 313 -14.01 16.55 -11.20
CA SER A 313 -13.04 17.26 -12.03
C SER A 313 -13.45 18.70 -12.37
N LYS A 314 -14.74 19.05 -12.20
CA LYS A 314 -15.22 20.43 -12.32
C LYS A 314 -15.18 21.19 -10.99
N LYS A 315 -15.14 20.46 -9.86
CA LYS A 315 -15.22 21.02 -8.51
C LYS A 315 -13.84 21.21 -7.86
N GLN A 316 -12.83 20.52 -8.37
CA GLN A 316 -11.47 20.62 -7.88
C GLN A 316 -10.43 20.39 -8.96
N SER A 317 -9.23 20.95 -8.77
CA SER A 317 -8.11 20.84 -9.72
C SER A 317 -6.76 20.95 -9.02
N ILE A 318 -5.74 20.35 -9.64
CA ILE A 318 -4.35 20.38 -9.16
C ILE A 318 -3.90 21.83 -8.93
N GLY A 319 -3.45 22.15 -7.72
CA GLY A 319 -2.98 23.49 -7.34
C GLY A 319 -4.04 24.57 -7.35
N GLY A 320 -5.31 24.21 -7.54
CA GLY A 320 -6.46 25.10 -7.59
C GLY A 320 -7.38 24.97 -6.40
N ASN A 321 -8.65 25.38 -6.62
CA ASN A 321 -9.68 25.29 -5.61
C ASN A 321 -10.18 23.84 -5.45
N CYS A 322 -10.56 23.46 -4.23
CA CYS A 322 -11.34 22.27 -3.91
C CYS A 322 -12.66 22.72 -3.25
N GLU A 323 -13.75 22.64 -4.00
CA GLU A 323 -15.04 23.17 -3.52
C GLU A 323 -15.57 22.41 -2.30
N TYR A 324 -15.35 21.09 -2.23
CA TYR A 324 -15.87 20.21 -1.19
C TYR A 324 -14.89 19.91 -0.06
N CYS A 325 -13.60 20.27 -0.20
CA CYS A 325 -12.64 20.10 0.86
C CYS A 325 -12.88 21.09 2.01
N ASP A 326 -12.64 20.67 3.23
CA ASP A 326 -12.82 21.47 4.45
C ASP A 326 -12.00 22.77 4.48
N ASP A 327 -10.82 22.78 3.86
CA ASP A 327 -9.94 23.95 3.73
C ASP A 327 -9.93 24.57 2.31
N HIS A 328 -10.77 24.09 1.39
CA HIS A 328 -10.87 24.50 0.00
C HIS A 328 -9.57 24.36 -0.81
N LYS A 329 -8.66 23.51 -0.39
CA LYS A 329 -7.40 23.23 -1.06
C LYS A 329 -7.20 21.72 -1.26
N GLU A 330 -6.58 21.35 -2.36
CA GLU A 330 -6.13 19.99 -2.53
C GLU A 330 -4.87 19.68 -1.72
N ASN A 331 -4.73 18.43 -1.31
CA ASN A 331 -3.52 17.92 -0.68
C ASN A 331 -3.12 16.56 -1.31
N ILE A 332 -2.13 15.89 -0.73
CA ILE A 332 -1.63 14.60 -1.24
C ILE A 332 -2.73 13.53 -1.35
N ILE A 333 -3.75 13.57 -0.47
CA ILE A 333 -4.83 12.57 -0.46
C ILE A 333 -5.68 12.72 -1.71
N ASP A 334 -5.98 13.96 -2.13
CA ASP A 334 -6.64 14.23 -3.42
C ASP A 334 -5.82 13.67 -4.58
N ASP A 335 -4.49 13.86 -4.56
CA ASP A 335 -3.64 13.43 -5.66
C ASP A 335 -3.65 11.91 -5.82
N TYR A 336 -3.41 11.12 -4.76
CA TYR A 336 -3.34 9.66 -4.93
C TYR A 336 -4.71 9.03 -5.17
N THR A 337 -5.79 9.58 -4.60
CA THR A 337 -7.14 9.05 -4.83
C THR A 337 -7.66 9.40 -6.23
N ALA A 338 -7.43 10.65 -6.71
CA ALA A 338 -7.76 11.03 -8.07
C ALA A 338 -6.88 10.31 -9.11
N LEU A 339 -5.60 10.04 -8.78
CA LEU A 339 -4.71 9.23 -9.62
C LEU A 339 -5.28 7.82 -9.81
N LEU A 340 -5.68 7.15 -8.72
CA LEU A 340 -6.29 5.83 -8.81
C LEU A 340 -7.61 5.87 -9.58
N ALA A 341 -8.46 6.87 -9.34
CA ALA A 341 -9.71 7.07 -10.07
C ALA A 341 -9.48 7.14 -11.59
N ALA A 342 -8.62 8.03 -12.03
CA ALA A 342 -8.30 8.21 -13.45
C ALA A 342 -7.62 6.96 -14.05
N THR A 343 -6.73 6.32 -13.29
CA THR A 343 -6.00 5.11 -13.70
C THR A 343 -6.95 3.94 -13.94
N GLU A 344 -7.87 3.66 -13.02
CA GLU A 344 -8.82 2.55 -13.17
C GLU A 344 -9.90 2.86 -14.22
N LEU A 345 -10.33 4.13 -14.37
CA LEU A 345 -11.17 4.54 -15.49
C LEU A 345 -10.48 4.33 -16.83
N TYR A 346 -9.19 4.68 -16.94
CA TYR A 346 -8.42 4.38 -18.16
C TYR A 346 -8.29 2.85 -18.36
N ALA A 347 -8.03 2.09 -17.31
CA ALA A 347 -7.98 0.63 -17.39
C ALA A 347 -9.28 0.03 -17.95
N ALA A 348 -10.43 0.56 -17.51
CA ALA A 348 -11.75 0.10 -17.90
C ALA A 348 -12.18 0.56 -19.32
N THR A 349 -11.84 1.78 -19.73
CA THR A 349 -12.41 2.42 -20.92
C THR A 349 -11.43 2.62 -22.08
N LYS A 350 -10.12 2.69 -21.77
CA LYS A 350 -9.04 3.10 -22.70
C LYS A 350 -9.21 4.52 -23.28
N LYS A 351 -10.05 5.36 -22.69
CA LYS A 351 -10.25 6.75 -23.14
C LYS A 351 -9.01 7.60 -22.82
N LYS A 352 -8.50 8.35 -23.82
CA LYS A 352 -7.29 9.19 -23.69
C LYS A 352 -7.41 10.22 -22.57
N ASP A 353 -8.58 10.81 -22.38
CA ASP A 353 -8.81 11.85 -21.36
C ASP A 353 -8.51 11.35 -19.95
N TYR A 354 -8.92 10.12 -19.61
CA TYR A 354 -8.60 9.53 -18.30
C TYR A 354 -7.11 9.24 -18.15
N ARG A 355 -6.45 8.80 -19.22
CA ARG A 355 -4.99 8.64 -19.21
C ARG A 355 -4.27 9.97 -18.97
N MET A 356 -4.69 11.05 -19.66
CA MET A 356 -4.09 12.37 -19.46
C MET A 356 -4.33 12.91 -18.05
N ALA A 357 -5.52 12.70 -17.49
CA ALA A 357 -5.80 13.04 -16.10
C ALA A 357 -4.93 12.24 -15.12
N ALA A 358 -4.75 10.93 -15.35
CA ALA A 358 -3.87 10.09 -14.54
C ALA A 358 -2.42 10.55 -14.62
N ARG A 359 -1.91 10.91 -15.80
CA ARG A 359 -0.55 11.45 -16.00
C ARG A 359 -0.33 12.74 -15.20
N ALA A 360 -1.27 13.67 -15.29
CA ALA A 360 -1.18 14.94 -14.55
C ALA A 360 -1.16 14.71 -13.03
N ARG A 361 -2.00 13.81 -12.50
CA ARG A 361 -2.02 13.45 -11.08
C ARG A 361 -0.75 12.70 -10.66
N ALA A 362 -0.24 11.80 -11.50
CA ALA A 362 0.98 11.05 -11.23
C ALA A 362 2.21 11.98 -11.17
N GLU A 363 2.31 12.93 -12.08
CA GLU A 363 3.36 13.94 -12.08
C GLU A 363 3.30 14.83 -10.83
N ASN A 364 2.11 15.31 -10.46
CA ASN A 364 1.90 16.11 -9.26
C ASN A 364 2.27 15.34 -7.99
N LEU A 365 1.79 14.10 -7.84
CA LEU A 365 2.11 13.24 -6.71
C LEU A 365 3.62 12.94 -6.62
N ALA A 366 4.27 12.61 -7.74
CA ALA A 366 5.72 12.41 -7.79
C ALA A 366 6.49 13.70 -7.39
N GLY A 367 5.98 14.88 -7.78
CA GLY A 367 6.52 16.19 -7.42
C GLY A 367 6.43 16.55 -5.92
N ARG A 368 5.58 15.84 -5.16
CA ARG A 368 5.52 15.97 -3.69
C ARG A 368 6.66 15.26 -2.98
N LEU A 369 7.49 14.49 -3.68
CA LEU A 369 8.61 13.80 -3.04
C LEU A 369 9.62 14.80 -2.49
N SER A 370 10.01 14.62 -1.22
CA SER A 370 11.09 15.38 -0.61
C SER A 370 12.46 14.87 -1.08
N LYS A 371 13.49 15.67 -0.90
CA LYS A 371 14.88 15.24 -1.15
C LYS A 371 15.33 14.07 -0.27
N ASP A 372 14.68 13.88 0.87
CA ASP A 372 15.00 12.83 1.85
C ASP A 372 14.25 11.53 1.55
N GLY A 373 13.19 11.56 0.70
CA GLY A 373 12.45 10.40 0.20
C GLY A 373 11.03 10.22 0.75
N TYR A 374 10.57 11.03 1.72
CA TYR A 374 9.16 11.07 2.10
C TYR A 374 8.36 12.03 1.21
N PHE A 375 7.05 11.88 1.16
CA PHE A 375 6.17 12.82 0.48
C PHE A 375 5.78 13.97 1.39
N TRP A 376 5.57 15.16 0.80
CA TRP A 376 4.93 16.29 1.46
C TRP A 376 3.42 16.19 1.36
N SER A 377 2.71 16.45 2.46
CA SER A 377 1.25 16.46 2.49
C SER A 377 0.66 17.62 1.72
N ASP A 378 1.30 18.79 1.82
CA ASP A 378 0.82 20.06 1.30
C ASP A 378 1.76 20.66 0.25
N ASP A 379 1.24 21.62 -0.53
CA ASP A 379 2.00 22.31 -1.57
C ASP A 379 3.07 23.24 -0.97
N ASP A 380 2.87 23.72 0.25
CA ASP A 380 3.81 24.56 0.99
C ASP A 380 5.04 23.78 1.47
N LYS A 381 5.02 22.45 1.39
CA LYS A 381 6.10 21.54 1.83
C LYS A 381 6.49 21.75 3.30
N LYS A 382 5.48 21.88 4.16
CA LYS A 382 5.66 22.12 5.60
C LYS A 382 5.39 20.89 6.47
N ARG A 383 4.62 19.92 5.93
CA ARG A 383 4.21 18.71 6.64
C ARG A 383 4.64 17.46 5.87
N PRO A 384 5.53 16.63 6.41
CA PRO A 384 5.74 15.27 5.90
C PRO A 384 4.43 14.49 5.90
N PHE A 385 4.18 13.72 4.85
CA PHE A 385 3.02 12.84 4.79
C PHE A 385 3.25 11.65 5.72
N TRP A 386 2.46 11.62 6.76
CA TRP A 386 2.32 10.50 7.66
C TRP A 386 0.84 10.26 7.88
N HIS A 387 0.39 9.02 7.75
CA HIS A 387 -1.03 8.71 7.78
C HIS A 387 -1.28 7.49 8.64
N ALA A 388 -2.27 7.55 9.54
CA ALA A 388 -2.57 6.49 10.49
C ALA A 388 -3.14 5.20 9.83
N SER A 389 -3.60 5.28 8.59
CA SER A 389 -4.17 4.17 7.80
C SER A 389 -3.45 4.01 6.47
N ASP A 390 -3.55 4.99 5.59
CA ASP A 390 -3.28 4.87 4.15
C ASP A 390 -1.84 5.24 3.76
N ALA A 391 -0.87 5.09 4.67
CA ALA A 391 0.51 5.53 4.47
C ALA A 391 1.19 4.94 3.22
N GLY A 392 0.79 3.74 2.80
CA GLY A 392 1.28 3.10 1.59
C GLY A 392 0.56 3.49 0.30
N LEU A 393 -0.61 4.16 0.38
CA LEU A 393 -1.47 4.39 -0.77
C LEU A 393 -0.86 5.30 -1.84
N PRO A 394 -0.08 6.36 -1.52
CA PRO A 394 0.62 7.14 -2.53
C PRO A 394 1.54 6.29 -3.41
N LEU A 395 2.32 5.39 -2.80
CA LEU A 395 3.23 4.51 -3.53
C LEU A 395 2.46 3.50 -4.40
N ILE A 396 1.39 2.91 -3.87
CA ILE A 396 0.50 1.99 -4.59
C ILE A 396 -0.11 2.68 -5.82
N ALA A 397 -0.60 3.91 -5.67
CA ALA A 397 -1.20 4.68 -6.76
C ALA A 397 -0.20 4.96 -7.90
N LEU A 398 1.04 5.36 -7.56
CA LEU A 398 2.11 5.57 -8.54
C LEU A 398 2.47 4.27 -9.29
N ILE A 399 2.57 3.15 -8.58
CA ILE A 399 2.90 1.86 -9.20
C ILE A 399 1.76 1.38 -10.10
N ARG A 400 0.50 1.50 -9.64
CA ARG A 400 -0.66 1.10 -10.44
C ARG A 400 -0.75 1.90 -11.75
N PHE A 401 -0.49 3.21 -11.69
CA PHE A 401 -0.34 4.04 -12.89
C PHE A 401 0.81 3.56 -13.77
N ALA A 402 2.00 3.33 -13.18
CA ALA A 402 3.18 2.91 -13.94
C ALA A 402 2.99 1.57 -14.65
N GLU A 403 2.28 0.60 -14.06
CA GLU A 403 1.94 -0.67 -14.71
C GLU A 403 1.16 -0.47 -16.01
N LEU A 404 0.17 0.43 -16.02
CA LEU A 404 -0.65 0.69 -17.20
C LEU A 404 0.07 1.56 -18.22
N GLU A 405 0.79 2.57 -17.76
CA GLU A 405 1.51 3.50 -18.61
C GLU A 405 2.71 2.83 -19.31
N SER A 406 3.42 1.92 -18.64
CA SER A 406 4.54 1.17 -19.22
C SER A 406 4.14 0.21 -20.34
N ALA A 407 2.88 -0.21 -20.37
CA ALA A 407 2.37 -1.10 -21.41
C ALA A 407 2.09 -0.37 -22.74
N ILE A 408 2.15 0.97 -22.76
CA ILE A 408 1.83 1.80 -23.92
C ILE A 408 3.13 2.15 -24.65
N THR A 409 3.15 1.96 -25.96
CA THR A 409 4.31 2.25 -26.81
C THR A 409 4.18 3.59 -27.53
N VAL A 410 5.30 4.10 -28.07
CA VAL A 410 5.29 5.31 -28.92
C VAL A 410 4.37 5.16 -30.13
N ASP A 411 4.31 3.94 -30.71
CA ASP A 411 3.45 3.65 -31.86
C ASP A 411 1.96 3.72 -31.50
N ASP A 412 1.59 3.33 -30.28
CA ASP A 412 0.22 3.43 -29.78
C ASP A 412 -0.24 4.90 -29.65
N ASP A 413 0.68 5.79 -29.33
CA ASP A 413 0.43 7.21 -29.19
C ASP A 413 0.62 8.00 -30.51
N HIS A 414 0.86 7.32 -31.64
CA HIS A 414 1.14 7.95 -32.93
C HIS A 414 2.35 8.91 -32.88
N GLY A 415 3.28 8.71 -31.96
CA GLY A 415 4.48 9.54 -31.80
C GLY A 415 4.21 10.92 -31.19
N ASP A 416 3.20 11.06 -30.35
CA ASP A 416 2.86 12.30 -29.67
C ASP A 416 4.07 12.82 -28.88
N SER A 417 4.66 13.93 -29.35
CA SER A 417 5.89 14.51 -28.82
C SER A 417 5.75 15.01 -27.39
N ASP A 418 4.53 15.44 -27.00
CA ASP A 418 4.27 16.00 -25.68
C ASP A 418 4.27 14.90 -24.60
N ILE A 419 3.92 13.67 -25.01
CA ILE A 419 3.93 12.52 -24.10
C ILE A 419 5.34 11.92 -23.99
N TRP A 420 6.07 11.83 -25.12
CA TRP A 420 7.32 11.07 -25.19
C TRP A 420 8.58 11.92 -25.11
N GLY A 421 8.44 13.23 -24.97
CA GLY A 421 9.60 14.11 -24.97
C GLY A 421 10.43 13.98 -26.25
N CYS A 422 9.75 13.82 -27.39
CA CYS A 422 10.33 13.77 -28.70
C CYS A 422 10.18 15.14 -29.39
N PRO A 423 10.98 16.17 -29.09
CA PRO A 423 11.03 17.33 -29.92
C PRO A 423 11.48 16.86 -31.30
N ASP A 424 11.18 17.57 -32.36
CA ASP A 424 11.45 17.25 -33.77
C ASP A 424 12.93 16.88 -34.11
N CYS A 425 13.56 16.09 -33.23
CA CYS A 425 14.94 15.72 -33.39
C CYS A 425 15.07 14.33 -34.03
N ILE A 426 15.64 14.34 -35.22
CA ILE A 426 15.98 13.12 -35.95
C ILE A 426 17.05 12.35 -35.16
N GLY A 427 16.69 11.14 -34.68
CA GLY A 427 17.61 10.24 -34.00
C GLY A 427 17.59 10.27 -32.46
N CYS A 428 16.67 11.02 -31.83
CA CYS A 428 16.46 10.97 -30.39
C CYS A 428 15.65 9.73 -29.98
N SER A 429 15.98 9.16 -28.82
CA SER A 429 15.13 8.17 -28.16
C SER A 429 13.97 8.87 -27.50
N CYS A 430 12.74 8.56 -27.90
CA CYS A 430 11.56 9.03 -27.22
C CYS A 430 11.47 8.37 -25.83
N ILE A 431 11.27 9.17 -24.80
CA ILE A 431 11.19 8.71 -23.42
C ILE A 431 9.89 9.22 -22.81
N ASN A 432 9.13 8.34 -22.17
CA ASN A 432 7.96 8.76 -21.41
C ASN A 432 8.42 9.48 -20.12
N GLN A 433 8.43 10.80 -20.15
CA GLN A 433 8.99 11.64 -19.07
C GLN A 433 8.22 11.47 -17.75
N VAL A 434 6.88 11.39 -17.82
CA VAL A 434 6.06 11.22 -16.61
C VAL A 434 6.31 9.85 -15.99
N LEU A 435 6.36 8.78 -16.79
CA LEU A 435 6.68 7.44 -16.28
C LEU A 435 8.06 7.40 -15.62
N ARG A 436 9.06 8.06 -16.23
CA ARG A 436 10.40 8.16 -15.63
C ARG A 436 10.37 8.86 -14.28
N ALA A 437 9.74 10.03 -14.19
CA ALA A 437 9.62 10.78 -12.92
C ALA A 437 8.90 9.96 -11.84
N VAL A 438 7.84 9.24 -12.21
CA VAL A 438 7.11 8.34 -11.32
C VAL A 438 8.00 7.21 -10.82
N LEU A 439 8.72 6.52 -11.70
CA LEU A 439 9.59 5.41 -11.30
C LEU A 439 10.78 5.88 -10.45
N ASP A 440 11.33 7.07 -10.72
CA ASP A 440 12.35 7.69 -9.86
C ASP A 440 11.80 8.00 -8.46
N ALA A 441 10.56 8.49 -8.37
CA ALA A 441 9.89 8.72 -7.09
C ALA A 441 9.60 7.41 -6.35
N VAL A 442 9.15 6.39 -7.05
CA VAL A 442 8.90 5.03 -6.48
C VAL A 442 10.18 4.47 -5.86
N VAL A 443 11.30 4.47 -6.60
CA VAL A 443 12.59 3.96 -6.09
C VAL A 443 13.05 4.76 -4.87
N THR A 444 12.96 6.08 -4.93
CA THR A 444 13.44 6.95 -3.86
C THR A 444 12.61 6.77 -2.58
N HIS A 445 11.28 6.70 -2.70
CA HIS A 445 10.41 6.48 -1.55
C HIS A 445 10.55 5.05 -0.97
N TYR A 446 10.67 4.05 -1.83
CA TYR A 446 10.97 2.67 -1.45
C TYR A 446 12.24 2.57 -0.61
N ASP A 447 13.33 3.16 -1.08
CA ASP A 447 14.61 3.18 -0.36
C ASP A 447 14.52 3.94 0.96
N TRP A 448 13.76 5.02 1.00
CA TRP A 448 13.55 5.79 2.22
C TRP A 448 12.78 5.00 3.27
N LEU A 449 11.67 4.32 2.90
CA LEU A 449 10.86 3.53 3.86
C LEU A 449 11.70 2.45 4.55
N VAL A 450 12.46 1.68 3.78
CA VAL A 450 13.34 0.65 4.34
C VAL A 450 14.47 1.28 5.16
N GLY A 451 15.07 2.36 4.64
CA GLY A 451 16.21 3.03 5.27
C GLY A 451 15.84 3.69 6.61
N ILE A 452 14.71 4.42 6.68
CA ILE A 452 14.27 5.10 7.91
C ILE A 452 13.90 4.10 9.00
N THR A 453 13.35 2.95 8.62
CA THR A 453 12.97 1.88 9.54
C THR A 453 14.19 1.21 10.18
N ASN A 454 15.27 1.06 9.41
CA ASN A 454 16.52 0.46 9.85
C ASN A 454 17.54 1.46 10.42
N LYS A 455 17.18 2.75 10.52
CA LYS A 455 18.08 3.82 10.99
C LYS A 455 18.40 3.74 12.48
N VAL A 456 17.59 3.01 13.23
CA VAL A 456 17.75 2.79 14.68
C VAL A 456 17.65 1.29 14.97
N ASP A 457 18.10 0.90 16.15
CA ASP A 457 17.88 -0.46 16.65
C ASP A 457 16.38 -0.74 16.72
N ASN A 458 15.92 -1.72 15.95
CA ASN A 458 14.51 -2.04 15.75
C ASN A 458 14.33 -3.55 15.60
N PRO A 459 14.34 -4.30 16.70
CA PRO A 459 14.32 -5.76 16.67
C PRO A 459 13.05 -6.33 16.04
N PHE A 460 11.94 -5.62 16.11
CA PHE A 460 10.67 -6.05 15.51
C PHE A 460 10.54 -5.67 14.05
N GLY A 461 11.40 -4.79 13.53
CA GLY A 461 11.29 -4.25 12.18
C GLY A 461 10.05 -3.37 11.98
N TYR A 462 9.43 -2.84 13.07
CA TYR A 462 8.24 -2.01 13.00
C TYR A 462 8.49 -0.75 12.17
N ALA A 463 7.60 -0.45 11.23
CA ALA A 463 7.76 0.64 10.28
C ALA A 463 7.89 2.01 10.96
N ARG A 464 8.93 2.76 10.59
CA ARG A 464 9.13 4.15 11.01
C ARG A 464 8.85 5.09 9.85
N GLN A 465 8.41 6.28 10.16
CA GLN A 465 8.20 7.36 9.20
C GLN A 465 8.59 8.71 9.80
N THR A 466 8.72 9.71 8.94
CA THR A 466 8.89 11.12 9.34
C THR A 466 7.52 11.75 9.48
N TYR A 467 7.30 12.48 10.55
CA TYR A 467 6.04 13.17 10.86
C TYR A 467 6.29 14.58 11.44
N LYS A 468 5.24 15.36 11.51
CA LYS A 468 5.25 16.66 12.18
C LYS A 468 4.47 16.57 13.48
N THR A 469 5.05 17.07 14.56
CA THR A 469 4.40 17.30 15.85
C THR A 469 4.69 18.74 16.29
N GLN A 470 3.68 19.52 16.59
CA GLN A 470 3.81 20.97 16.76
C GLN A 470 4.56 21.61 15.57
N ASP A 471 5.69 22.29 15.82
CA ASP A 471 6.51 22.89 14.77
C ASP A 471 7.75 22.05 14.42
N LYS A 472 7.83 20.79 14.89
CA LYS A 472 9.01 19.93 14.72
C LYS A 472 8.73 18.77 13.78
N ILE A 473 9.66 18.54 12.85
CA ILE A 473 9.71 17.35 12.03
C ILE A 473 10.61 16.33 12.73
N LYS A 474 10.09 15.12 12.93
CA LYS A 474 10.74 14.01 13.62
C LYS A 474 10.57 12.70 12.88
N ASP A 475 11.42 11.73 13.20
CA ASP A 475 11.27 10.33 12.81
C ASP A 475 10.75 9.52 14.00
N GLY A 476 9.74 8.70 13.84
CA GLY A 476 9.17 7.91 14.93
C GLY A 476 8.47 6.63 14.50
N PHE A 477 8.02 5.88 15.50
CA PHE A 477 7.32 4.61 15.35
C PHE A 477 5.80 4.77 15.26
N PHE A 478 5.23 5.68 16.05
CA PHE A 478 3.78 5.81 16.22
C PHE A 478 3.30 7.23 15.95
N ILE A 479 2.00 7.37 15.68
CA ILE A 479 1.34 8.67 15.53
C ILE A 479 1.50 9.50 16.81
N PRO A 480 1.93 10.74 16.72
CA PRO A 480 1.89 11.63 17.86
C PRO A 480 0.42 11.89 18.26
N HIS A 481 0.14 11.90 19.56
CA HIS A 481 -1.17 12.35 20.06
C HIS A 481 -1.37 13.84 19.76
N ASP A 482 -0.29 14.60 19.71
CA ASP A 482 -0.25 15.99 19.26
C ASP A 482 -0.20 16.03 17.72
N ASN A 483 -1.37 15.86 17.10
CA ASN A 483 -1.59 15.96 15.66
C ASN A 483 -2.75 16.92 15.34
N GLU A 484 -3.01 17.16 14.07
CA GLU A 484 -4.02 18.13 13.59
C GLU A 484 -5.45 17.83 14.01
N SER A 485 -5.79 16.58 14.30
CA SER A 485 -7.11 16.21 14.80
C SER A 485 -7.33 16.57 16.26
N ASN A 486 -6.26 16.77 17.03
CA ASN A 486 -6.24 16.91 18.49
C ASN A 486 -6.88 15.75 19.25
N TYR A 487 -7.21 14.67 18.55
CA TYR A 487 -8.03 13.59 19.11
C TYR A 487 -7.58 12.22 18.63
N TRP A 488 -7.33 12.07 17.33
CA TRP A 488 -7.03 10.77 16.73
C TRP A 488 -5.60 10.34 17.03
N TRP A 489 -5.50 9.37 17.90
CA TRP A 489 -4.33 8.54 18.09
C TRP A 489 -4.81 7.17 18.53
N GLN A 490 -4.82 6.23 17.63
CA GLN A 490 -5.23 4.85 17.84
C GLN A 490 -4.14 3.93 17.32
N GLY A 491 -4.29 2.63 17.53
CA GLY A 491 -3.39 1.64 16.95
C GLY A 491 -3.30 1.74 15.44
N GLU A 492 -2.17 1.33 14.88
CA GLU A 492 -1.78 1.64 13.52
C GLU A 492 -1.63 0.40 12.65
N ASP A 493 -2.38 -0.66 12.94
CA ASP A 493 -2.29 -1.90 12.16
C ASP A 493 -2.65 -1.68 10.69
N ALA A 494 -3.57 -0.75 10.36
CA ALA A 494 -3.84 -0.33 8.98
C ALA A 494 -2.62 0.32 8.33
N ARG A 495 -1.94 1.26 9.03
CA ARG A 495 -0.75 1.93 8.51
C ARG A 495 0.35 0.94 8.13
N ILE A 496 0.73 0.08 9.08
CA ILE A 496 1.83 -0.87 8.83
C ILE A 496 1.47 -1.91 7.77
N ALA A 497 0.21 -2.37 7.72
CA ALA A 497 -0.26 -3.25 6.66
C ALA A 497 -0.24 -2.56 5.29
N SER A 498 -0.63 -1.26 5.21
CA SER A 498 -0.56 -0.48 3.97
C SER A 498 0.86 -0.32 3.46
N LEU A 499 1.82 -0.10 4.37
CA LEU A 499 3.25 -0.02 4.04
C LEU A 499 3.81 -1.38 3.59
N ALA A 500 3.38 -2.48 4.23
CA ALA A 500 3.75 -3.84 3.80
C ALA A 500 3.27 -4.12 2.37
N ALA A 501 2.02 -3.78 2.05
CA ALA A 501 1.46 -3.90 0.71
C ALA A 501 2.26 -3.05 -0.29
N ALA A 502 2.48 -1.78 0.02
CA ALA A 502 3.17 -0.83 -0.85
C ALA A 502 4.62 -1.25 -1.18
N ILE A 503 5.40 -1.63 -0.16
CA ILE A 503 6.79 -2.08 -0.34
C ILE A 503 6.86 -3.36 -1.16
N LYS A 504 5.95 -4.31 -0.92
CA LYS A 504 5.94 -5.57 -1.65
C LYS A 504 5.55 -5.35 -3.11
N TYR A 505 4.56 -4.50 -3.36
CA TYR A 505 4.15 -4.12 -4.70
C TYR A 505 5.30 -3.43 -5.45
N ALA A 506 5.95 -2.43 -4.82
CA ALA A 506 7.10 -1.74 -5.39
C ALA A 506 8.25 -2.70 -5.74
N SER A 507 8.62 -3.56 -4.81
CA SER A 507 9.71 -4.53 -4.99
C SER A 507 9.47 -5.45 -6.21
N ARG A 508 8.21 -5.92 -6.40
CA ARG A 508 7.87 -6.76 -7.56
C ARG A 508 7.81 -5.96 -8.85
N ALA A 509 7.15 -4.80 -8.83
CA ALA A 509 7.01 -3.95 -10.01
C ALA A 509 8.36 -3.45 -10.52
N LEU A 510 9.28 -3.11 -9.63
CA LEU A 510 10.64 -2.74 -9.99
C LEU A 510 11.44 -3.95 -10.49
N GLY A 511 11.34 -5.11 -9.82
CA GLY A 511 11.98 -6.35 -10.21
C GLY A 511 13.47 -6.18 -10.57
N SER A 512 13.89 -6.77 -11.69
CA SER A 512 15.24 -6.64 -12.27
C SER A 512 15.35 -5.52 -13.31
N SER A 513 14.40 -4.60 -13.38
CA SER A 513 14.45 -3.43 -14.27
C SER A 513 15.64 -2.52 -13.96
N ASP A 514 15.96 -1.61 -14.88
CA ASP A 514 17.01 -0.59 -14.67
C ASP A 514 16.72 0.25 -13.40
N PHE A 515 15.44 0.49 -13.08
CA PHE A 515 15.02 1.16 -11.85
C PHE A 515 15.23 0.30 -10.61
N GLY A 516 14.86 -0.98 -10.65
CA GLY A 516 15.12 -1.93 -9.57
C GLY A 516 16.59 -2.10 -9.26
N MET A 517 17.46 -2.08 -10.29
CA MET A 517 18.92 -2.12 -10.11
C MET A 517 19.49 -0.85 -9.47
N ARG A 518 18.79 0.28 -9.53
CA ARG A 518 19.21 1.53 -8.87
C ARG A 518 18.76 1.62 -7.41
N ALA A 519 17.83 0.78 -6.99
CA ALA A 519 17.39 0.72 -5.61
C ALA A 519 18.57 0.32 -4.69
N LYS A 520 18.70 1.04 -3.58
CA LYS A 520 19.75 0.77 -2.56
C LYS A 520 19.42 -0.46 -1.71
N ASN A 521 18.11 -0.71 -1.53
CA ASN A 521 17.61 -1.82 -0.76
C ASN A 521 17.20 -2.97 -1.67
N SER A 522 17.62 -4.17 -1.33
CA SER A 522 17.33 -5.39 -2.09
C SER A 522 15.89 -5.85 -1.92
N ALA A 523 15.43 -6.72 -2.82
CA ALA A 523 14.15 -7.39 -2.70
C ALA A 523 14.01 -8.20 -1.39
N ASP A 524 15.12 -8.77 -0.88
CA ASP A 524 15.12 -9.48 0.40
C ASP A 524 14.88 -8.53 1.59
N GLN A 525 15.46 -7.33 1.55
CA GLN A 525 15.20 -6.30 2.58
C GLN A 525 13.74 -5.84 2.55
N ALA A 526 13.16 -5.67 1.36
CA ALA A 526 11.75 -5.36 1.19
C ALA A 526 10.83 -6.50 1.66
N ASN A 527 11.20 -7.76 1.34
CA ASN A 527 10.47 -8.92 1.82
C ASN A 527 10.48 -9.00 3.34
N LYS A 528 11.64 -8.74 3.96
CA LYS A 528 11.76 -8.69 5.43
C LYS A 528 10.93 -7.54 6.01
N TYR A 529 11.01 -6.35 5.45
CA TYR A 529 10.21 -5.20 5.88
C TYR A 529 8.71 -5.54 5.88
N ALA A 530 8.20 -6.06 4.76
CA ALA A 530 6.77 -6.41 4.64
C ALA A 530 6.38 -7.55 5.60
N ALA A 531 7.22 -8.57 5.76
CA ALA A 531 6.98 -9.67 6.68
C ALA A 531 6.92 -9.19 8.13
N ASP A 532 7.81 -8.31 8.54
CA ASP A 532 7.86 -7.79 9.92
C ASP A 532 6.58 -7.05 10.30
N GLN A 533 5.96 -6.30 9.38
CA GLN A 533 4.68 -5.61 9.63
C GLN A 533 3.52 -6.61 9.78
N ILE A 534 3.44 -7.61 8.90
CA ILE A 534 2.39 -8.65 8.96
C ILE A 534 2.57 -9.48 10.23
N ASP A 535 3.80 -9.87 10.56
CA ASP A 535 4.11 -10.65 11.75
C ASP A 535 3.79 -9.89 13.05
N TRP A 536 3.98 -8.55 13.06
CA TRP A 536 3.57 -7.71 14.18
C TRP A 536 2.08 -7.83 14.46
N ILE A 537 1.24 -7.71 13.44
CA ILE A 537 -0.22 -7.86 13.55
C ILE A 537 -0.57 -9.27 14.06
N LEU A 538 0.18 -10.28 13.66
CA LEU A 538 -0.09 -11.69 13.98
C LEU A 538 0.63 -12.21 15.25
N GLY A 539 1.17 -11.31 16.08
CA GLY A 539 1.67 -11.65 17.42
C GLY A 539 3.16 -11.45 17.64
N LYS A 540 3.98 -11.15 16.62
CA LYS A 540 5.37 -10.76 16.81
C LYS A 540 5.46 -9.28 17.20
N ASN A 541 4.92 -8.95 18.37
CA ASN A 541 4.94 -7.61 18.95
C ASN A 541 5.27 -7.71 20.45
N PRO A 542 5.65 -6.63 21.15
CA PRO A 542 6.11 -6.67 22.54
C PRO A 542 5.11 -7.22 23.56
N TYR A 543 3.84 -7.33 23.18
CA TYR A 543 2.75 -7.86 24.02
C TYR A 543 2.38 -9.31 23.68
N GLY A 544 2.95 -9.86 22.59
CA GLY A 544 2.67 -11.22 22.15
C GLY A 544 1.20 -11.44 21.83
N THR A 545 0.52 -10.43 21.31
CA THR A 545 -0.92 -10.43 21.04
C THR A 545 -1.17 -10.46 19.53
N CYS A 546 -1.92 -11.47 19.07
CA CYS A 546 -2.40 -11.54 17.68
C CYS A 546 -3.61 -10.62 17.54
N MET A 547 -3.51 -9.58 16.72
CA MET A 547 -4.55 -8.56 16.55
C MET A 547 -5.72 -9.04 15.69
N MET A 548 -5.57 -10.15 14.96
CA MET A 548 -6.66 -10.78 14.22
C MET A 548 -7.48 -11.67 15.15
N TYR A 549 -8.70 -11.28 15.42
CA TYR A 549 -9.60 -12.04 16.29
C TYR A 549 -9.91 -13.44 15.72
N GLY A 550 -9.95 -14.43 16.61
CA GLY A 550 -10.17 -15.85 16.24
C GLY A 550 -8.94 -16.53 15.64
N LYS A 551 -7.78 -15.86 15.59
CA LYS A 551 -6.50 -16.43 15.15
C LYS A 551 -5.42 -16.25 16.22
N GLY A 552 -4.37 -17.06 16.11
CA GLY A 552 -3.27 -17.02 17.06
C GLY A 552 -3.60 -17.67 18.41
N ILE A 553 -2.80 -17.36 19.41
CA ILE A 553 -2.87 -17.94 20.78
C ILE A 553 -3.50 -16.95 21.76
N LYS A 554 -3.18 -15.66 21.61
CA LYS A 554 -3.67 -14.56 22.44
C LYS A 554 -4.27 -13.48 21.55
N ASN A 555 -5.56 -13.19 21.72
CA ASN A 555 -6.21 -12.04 21.08
C ASN A 555 -6.47 -10.91 22.10
N PRO A 556 -6.74 -9.69 21.65
CA PRO A 556 -7.28 -8.63 22.49
C PRO A 556 -8.61 -9.02 23.14
N GLN A 557 -9.03 -8.29 24.18
CA GLN A 557 -10.39 -8.36 24.67
C GLN A 557 -11.35 -7.88 23.58
N LYS A 558 -12.60 -8.34 23.64
CA LYS A 558 -13.63 -7.84 22.72
C LYS A 558 -14.02 -6.42 23.09
N TYR A 559 -14.21 -5.60 22.06
CA TYR A 559 -14.80 -4.28 22.17
C TYR A 559 -16.11 -4.26 21.36
N ASP A 560 -17.20 -4.13 22.06
CA ASP A 560 -18.54 -4.18 21.44
C ASP A 560 -19.15 -2.77 21.28
N GLY A 561 -18.39 -1.69 21.56
CA GLY A 561 -18.80 -0.30 21.37
C GLY A 561 -20.09 0.08 22.08
N GLN A 562 -20.89 0.93 21.45
CA GLN A 562 -22.17 1.44 21.99
C GLN A 562 -23.41 0.91 21.24
N SER A 563 -23.21 0.26 20.09
CA SER A 563 -24.32 -0.23 19.26
C SER A 563 -24.70 -1.65 19.64
N ASP A 564 -26.01 -1.92 19.75
CA ASP A 564 -26.55 -3.27 19.93
C ASP A 564 -26.63 -4.05 18.59
N TYR A 565 -26.27 -3.45 17.46
CA TYR A 565 -26.47 -4.01 16.12
C TYR A 565 -25.20 -4.55 15.47
N ASP A 566 -24.06 -4.29 16.07
CA ASP A 566 -22.77 -4.79 15.65
C ASP A 566 -21.89 -5.15 16.85
N ALA A 567 -20.91 -6.03 16.65
CA ALA A 567 -20.04 -6.53 17.71
C ALA A 567 -18.68 -6.95 17.13
N THR A 568 -17.74 -7.30 18.02
CA THR A 568 -16.45 -7.87 17.63
C THR A 568 -16.61 -9.19 16.89
N LEU A 569 -16.08 -9.27 15.68
CA LEU A 569 -16.19 -10.39 14.74
C LEU A 569 -14.85 -11.14 14.58
N GLU A 570 -14.91 -12.45 14.33
CA GLU A 570 -13.73 -13.22 13.95
C GLU A 570 -13.21 -12.75 12.57
N GLY A 571 -11.88 -12.64 12.43
CA GLY A 571 -11.21 -12.20 11.24
C GLY A 571 -11.03 -10.69 11.13
N GLY A 572 -11.75 -9.92 11.93
CA GLY A 572 -11.48 -8.50 12.11
C GLY A 572 -10.17 -8.28 12.85
N ILE A 573 -9.52 -7.15 12.59
CA ILE A 573 -8.23 -6.80 13.16
C ILE A 573 -8.41 -5.60 14.08
N ALA A 574 -7.86 -5.70 15.29
CA ALA A 574 -7.87 -4.63 16.28
C ALA A 574 -7.08 -3.40 15.80
N ASN A 575 -7.36 -2.24 16.36
CA ASN A 575 -6.60 -1.01 16.09
C ASN A 575 -5.09 -1.20 16.32
N GLY A 576 -4.71 -1.87 17.42
CA GLY A 576 -3.32 -2.24 17.67
C GLY A 576 -2.63 -1.35 18.70
N ILE A 577 -1.32 -1.40 18.69
CA ILE A 577 -0.44 -0.75 19.67
C ILE A 577 -0.20 0.71 19.29
N THR A 578 -0.08 1.61 20.30
CA THR A 578 0.14 3.05 20.13
C THR A 578 1.46 3.51 20.73
N GLY A 579 1.85 4.75 20.44
CA GLY A 579 2.82 5.49 21.26
C GLY A 579 2.24 5.82 22.63
N LYS A 580 3.12 5.98 23.63
CA LYS A 580 2.73 6.28 25.01
C LYS A 580 2.57 7.78 25.27
N ASN A 581 3.44 8.58 24.67
CA ASN A 581 3.56 10.01 24.97
C ASN A 581 2.91 10.86 23.89
N GLN A 582 2.64 12.13 24.20
CA GLN A 582 2.02 13.11 23.30
C GLN A 582 2.74 13.23 21.96
N ASP A 583 4.04 13.06 21.94
CA ASP A 583 4.86 13.13 20.72
C ASP A 583 5.03 11.80 19.98
N GLY A 584 4.26 10.77 20.36
CA GLY A 584 4.28 9.43 19.75
C GLY A 584 5.41 8.53 20.23
N SER A 585 6.27 8.99 21.17
CA SER A 585 7.34 8.18 21.71
C SER A 585 6.85 7.17 22.76
N GLY A 586 7.69 6.15 23.04
CA GLY A 586 7.35 5.04 23.92
C GLY A 586 6.34 4.08 23.27
N ILE A 587 5.77 3.18 24.07
CA ILE A 587 4.80 2.17 23.62
C ILE A 587 3.69 2.02 24.65
N ALA A 588 2.46 1.83 24.19
CA ALA A 588 1.27 1.61 25.01
C ALA A 588 0.33 0.57 24.43
N TRP A 589 -0.29 -0.20 25.31
CA TRP A 589 -1.29 -1.21 25.00
C TRP A 589 -2.34 -1.28 26.13
N ASP A 590 -3.53 -1.71 25.80
CA ASP A 590 -4.68 -1.78 26.71
C ASP A 590 -4.39 -2.56 28.02
N ASP A 591 -3.63 -3.65 27.94
CA ASP A 591 -3.29 -4.49 29.12
C ASP A 591 -2.32 -3.82 30.14
N ASP A 592 -1.69 -2.69 29.79
CA ASP A 592 -0.66 -2.05 30.63
C ASP A 592 -1.26 -1.19 31.74
N GLY A 593 -2.58 -1.00 31.80
CA GLY A 593 -3.21 -0.02 32.69
C GLY A 593 -2.66 1.41 32.47
N VAL A 594 -2.12 1.67 31.29
CA VAL A 594 -1.51 2.95 30.94
C VAL A 594 -2.61 3.97 30.67
N GLN A 595 -2.81 4.82 31.66
CA GLN A 595 -3.54 6.06 31.43
C GLN A 595 -2.73 6.90 30.43
N ALA A 596 -3.28 7.16 29.27
CA ALA A 596 -2.68 8.11 28.36
C ALA A 596 -2.55 9.46 29.09
N VAL A 597 -1.34 10.01 29.11
CA VAL A 597 -1.05 11.27 29.78
C VAL A 597 -1.98 12.36 29.24
N GLY A 598 -2.81 12.95 30.11
CA GLY A 598 -3.77 14.00 29.76
C GLY A 598 -5.23 13.55 29.59
N PHE A 599 -5.56 12.29 29.81
CA PHE A 599 -6.95 11.78 29.79
C PHE A 599 -7.65 11.94 31.15
N ASP A 600 -8.97 12.24 31.09
CA ASP A 600 -9.83 12.24 32.26
C ASP A 600 -10.02 10.80 32.74
N PRO A 601 -9.65 10.47 34.01
CA PRO A 601 -9.84 9.13 34.59
C PRO A 601 -11.29 8.63 34.54
N LEU A 602 -12.27 9.52 34.43
CA LEU A 602 -13.70 9.15 34.33
C LEU A 602 -14.07 8.60 32.94
N LEU A 603 -13.18 8.71 31.96
CA LEU A 603 -13.40 8.24 30.57
C LEU A 603 -12.64 6.93 30.26
N GLU A 604 -11.95 6.33 31.21
CA GLU A 604 -11.04 5.19 30.98
C GLU A 604 -11.70 3.97 30.35
N ALA A 605 -12.87 3.59 30.76
CA ALA A 605 -13.58 2.44 30.19
C ALA A 605 -14.00 2.62 28.73
N TRP A 606 -14.03 3.88 28.25
CA TRP A 606 -14.44 4.27 26.90
C TRP A 606 -13.27 4.39 25.91
N ASN A 607 -12.03 4.44 26.41
CA ASN A 607 -10.87 4.77 25.58
C ASN A 607 -10.09 3.55 25.09
N ASN A 608 -10.40 2.36 25.55
CA ASN A 608 -9.76 1.13 25.09
C ASN A 608 -10.06 0.78 23.62
N TRP A 609 -11.08 1.41 23.01
CA TRP A 609 -11.30 1.38 21.56
C TRP A 609 -10.03 1.68 20.79
N ARG A 610 -9.18 2.57 21.30
CA ARG A 610 -7.91 2.97 20.67
C ARG A 610 -6.99 1.80 20.33
N TRP A 611 -7.10 0.72 21.07
CA TRP A 611 -6.27 -0.48 20.94
C TRP A 611 -7.05 -1.69 20.41
N ILE A 612 -8.24 -1.95 20.95
CA ILE A 612 -8.93 -3.24 20.78
C ILE A 612 -10.15 -3.22 19.87
N GLU A 613 -10.65 -2.03 19.49
CA GLU A 613 -11.72 -1.92 18.51
C GLU A 613 -11.27 -2.48 17.15
N GLN A 614 -12.16 -3.19 16.48
CA GLN A 614 -12.00 -3.53 15.08
C GLN A 614 -12.47 -2.35 14.23
N TRP A 615 -11.67 -1.95 13.26
CA TRP A 615 -12.00 -0.91 12.32
C TRP A 615 -11.78 -1.40 10.89
N LEU A 616 -12.75 -1.22 10.02
CA LEU A 616 -12.80 -1.76 8.66
C LEU A 616 -11.46 -1.62 7.87
N PRO A 617 -10.75 -0.48 7.88
CA PRO A 617 -9.49 -0.32 7.18
C PRO A 617 -8.37 -1.27 7.62
N HIS A 618 -8.33 -1.72 8.87
CA HIS A 618 -7.30 -2.65 9.33
C HIS A 618 -7.37 -3.98 8.57
N SER A 619 -8.56 -4.55 8.46
CA SER A 619 -8.79 -5.80 7.72
C SER A 619 -8.61 -5.61 6.21
N THR A 620 -8.98 -4.45 5.67
CA THR A 620 -8.78 -4.10 4.25
C THR A 620 -7.31 -4.02 3.88
N TRP A 621 -6.50 -3.31 4.66
CA TRP A 621 -5.07 -3.21 4.42
C TRP A 621 -4.34 -4.52 4.66
N TYR A 622 -4.74 -5.29 5.66
CA TYR A 622 -4.21 -6.63 5.85
C TYR A 622 -4.48 -7.54 4.64
N LEU A 623 -5.71 -7.51 4.10
CA LEU A 623 -6.04 -8.24 2.87
C LEU A 623 -5.09 -7.85 1.73
N LEU A 624 -4.88 -6.55 1.50
CA LEU A 624 -3.97 -6.06 0.46
C LEU A 624 -2.52 -6.49 0.72
N ALA A 625 -2.04 -6.47 1.96
CA ALA A 625 -0.70 -6.95 2.30
C ALA A 625 -0.52 -8.44 1.99
N VAL A 626 -1.56 -9.25 2.24
CA VAL A 626 -1.59 -10.68 1.84
C VAL A 626 -1.62 -10.81 0.32
N VAL A 627 -2.46 -10.05 -0.38
CA VAL A 627 -2.54 -10.07 -1.86
C VAL A 627 -1.18 -9.76 -2.47
N GLU A 628 -0.54 -8.72 -2.01
CA GLU A 628 0.76 -8.29 -2.53
C GLU A 628 1.88 -9.30 -2.24
N ARG A 629 1.74 -10.11 -1.21
CA ARG A 629 2.65 -11.22 -0.93
C ARG A 629 2.57 -12.34 -1.97
N TYR A 630 1.38 -12.60 -2.51
CA TYR A 630 1.10 -13.74 -3.41
C TYR A 630 0.68 -13.31 -4.82
N ASP A 631 0.83 -12.06 -5.19
CA ASP A 631 0.45 -11.56 -6.51
C ASP A 631 1.00 -12.44 -7.65
N GLU A 632 0.09 -12.86 -8.53
CA GLU A 632 0.36 -13.77 -9.65
C GLU A 632 0.50 -13.03 -10.99
N VAL A 633 0.24 -11.71 -11.00
CA VAL A 633 0.04 -10.92 -12.22
C VAL A 633 1.11 -9.86 -12.43
N THR A 634 1.60 -9.25 -11.34
CA THR A 634 2.58 -8.15 -11.43
C THR A 634 3.86 -8.60 -12.13
N LYS A 635 4.22 -7.87 -13.18
CA LYS A 635 5.50 -8.00 -13.89
C LYS A 635 6.38 -6.81 -13.56
N ALA A 636 7.69 -6.96 -13.72
CA ALA A 636 8.60 -5.83 -13.63
C ALA A 636 8.22 -4.75 -14.66
N ILE A 637 8.16 -3.50 -14.19
CA ILE A 637 7.94 -2.33 -15.03
C ILE A 637 9.28 -1.98 -15.67
N GLU A 638 9.37 -2.19 -16.97
CA GLU A 638 10.46 -1.63 -17.75
C GLU A 638 9.96 -0.31 -18.36
N GLU A 639 10.74 0.75 -18.24
CA GLU A 639 10.50 1.94 -19.07
C GLU A 639 10.45 1.43 -20.51
N PRO A 640 9.39 1.74 -21.28
CA PRO A 640 9.40 1.40 -22.70
C PRO A 640 10.67 2.05 -23.25
N ARG A 641 11.72 1.26 -23.36
CA ARG A 641 12.84 1.66 -24.19
C ARG A 641 12.14 2.02 -25.48
N SER A 642 12.29 3.30 -25.89
CA SER A 642 11.95 3.63 -27.26
C SER A 642 12.46 2.42 -28.02
N ALA A 643 11.57 1.60 -28.58
CA ALA A 643 12.07 0.47 -29.27
C ALA A 643 13.10 1.07 -30.22
N LEU A 644 14.37 0.98 -29.81
CA LEU A 644 15.44 1.01 -30.82
C LEU A 644 14.93 -0.02 -31.78
N PRO A 645 14.35 0.42 -32.92
CA PRO A 645 13.47 -0.43 -33.72
C PRO A 645 14.15 -1.74 -33.74
N LYS A 646 13.50 -2.79 -33.10
CA LYS A 646 14.02 -4.17 -32.95
C LYS A 646 14.80 -4.37 -34.17
N SER A 647 16.13 -4.28 -34.14
CA SER A 647 17.06 -3.88 -35.18
C SER A 647 16.26 -3.82 -36.45
N ALA A 648 15.80 -2.63 -36.83
CA ALA A 648 14.97 -2.49 -38.01
C ALA A 648 15.77 -3.30 -38.97
N VAL A 649 15.34 -4.54 -39.28
CA VAL A 649 16.10 -5.51 -40.08
C VAL A 649 16.71 -4.61 -41.07
N ALA A 650 18.01 -4.23 -40.78
CA ALA A 650 18.53 -2.87 -41.04
C ALA A 650 18.18 -2.59 -42.45
N ALA A 651 17.23 -1.69 -42.69
CA ALA A 651 16.44 -1.67 -43.92
C ALA A 651 17.42 -1.77 -45.04
N LYS A 652 17.62 -3.00 -45.51
CA LYS A 652 18.76 -3.33 -46.36
C LYS A 652 18.45 -2.69 -47.67
N ILE A 653 19.37 -1.82 -48.10
CA ILE A 653 19.36 -1.37 -49.48
C ILE A 653 19.42 -2.63 -50.32
N GLY A 654 18.40 -2.90 -51.11
CA GLY A 654 18.49 -3.93 -52.16
C GLY A 654 19.40 -3.39 -53.21
N VAL A 655 20.55 -4.01 -53.41
CA VAL A 655 21.56 -3.59 -54.40
C VAL A 655 21.73 -4.71 -55.41
N SER A 656 21.56 -4.39 -56.68
CA SER A 656 21.93 -5.27 -57.79
C SER A 656 22.73 -4.51 -58.83
N LEU A 657 23.75 -5.15 -59.35
CA LEU A 657 24.59 -4.61 -60.40
C LEU A 657 24.52 -5.52 -61.62
N VAL A 658 24.01 -5.02 -62.72
CA VAL A 658 23.91 -5.78 -64.00
C VAL A 658 24.63 -4.99 -65.06
N GLY A 659 25.75 -5.55 -65.53
CA GLY A 659 26.68 -4.76 -66.39
C GLY A 659 27.20 -3.55 -65.63
N ASN A 660 27.01 -2.37 -66.19
CA ASN A 660 27.39 -1.08 -65.59
C ASN A 660 26.18 -0.36 -64.91
N THR A 661 25.01 -0.99 -64.84
CA THR A 661 23.84 -0.39 -64.21
C THR A 661 23.67 -0.89 -62.80
N LEU A 662 23.82 0.00 -61.83
CA LEU A 662 23.54 -0.21 -60.43
C LEU A 662 22.05 0.07 -60.18
N SER A 663 21.29 -0.92 -59.75
CA SER A 663 19.90 -0.77 -59.34
C SER A 663 19.78 -0.86 -57.83
N LEU A 664 19.04 0.06 -57.22
CA LEU A 664 18.85 0.19 -55.79
C LEU A 664 17.36 0.06 -55.48
N ASN A 665 17.01 -0.80 -54.52
CA ASN A 665 15.69 -0.78 -53.90
C ASN A 665 15.82 -0.18 -52.51
N LEU A 666 15.26 1.01 -52.33
CA LEU A 666 15.46 1.84 -51.15
C LEU A 666 14.25 1.82 -50.24
N PRO A 667 14.43 1.78 -48.90
CA PRO A 667 13.36 2.06 -47.96
C PRO A 667 12.74 3.43 -48.20
N ARG A 668 11.45 3.59 -47.90
CA ARG A 668 10.71 4.85 -48.08
C ARG A 668 11.36 6.01 -47.31
N SER A 669 11.97 5.72 -46.16
CA SER A 669 12.62 6.70 -45.26
C SER A 669 13.87 7.34 -45.81
N VAL A 670 14.47 6.84 -46.91
CA VAL A 670 15.67 7.43 -47.53
C VAL A 670 15.41 8.00 -48.92
N VAL A 671 14.16 8.03 -49.37
CA VAL A 671 13.78 8.81 -50.55
C VAL A 671 13.97 10.29 -50.23
N GLY A 672 14.63 11.03 -51.09
CA GLY A 672 15.10 12.41 -50.87
C GLY A 672 16.51 12.53 -50.29
N LYS A 673 17.14 11.42 -49.86
CA LYS A 673 18.52 11.42 -49.35
C LYS A 673 19.55 11.15 -50.49
N ASN A 674 20.79 11.56 -50.25
CA ASN A 674 21.89 11.33 -51.19
C ASN A 674 22.28 9.83 -51.19
N VAL A 675 22.33 9.24 -52.38
CA VAL A 675 23.04 8.00 -52.68
C VAL A 675 24.45 8.37 -53.09
N LYS A 676 25.45 7.85 -52.41
CA LYS A 676 26.87 8.06 -52.67
C LYS A 676 27.54 6.73 -53.05
N ILE A 677 28.33 6.76 -54.11
CA ILE A 677 29.24 5.67 -54.49
C ILE A 677 30.63 6.11 -54.07
N VAL A 678 31.25 5.35 -53.16
CA VAL A 678 32.52 5.74 -52.54
C VAL A 678 33.56 4.66 -52.83
N ASP A 679 34.80 5.03 -53.12
CA ASP A 679 35.89 4.06 -53.24
C ASP A 679 36.43 3.57 -51.89
N LEU A 680 37.32 2.60 -51.86
CA LEU A 680 37.88 2.08 -50.63
C LEU A 680 38.75 3.05 -49.83
N ARG A 681 39.08 4.23 -50.39
CA ARG A 681 39.81 5.31 -49.72
C ARG A 681 38.85 6.33 -49.12
N GLY A 682 37.50 6.12 -49.25
CA GLY A 682 36.47 7.01 -48.71
C GLY A 682 36.13 8.21 -49.64
N GLN A 683 36.66 8.25 -50.87
CA GLN A 683 36.38 9.34 -51.82
C GLN A 683 35.07 9.07 -52.56
N VAL A 684 34.17 10.08 -52.60
CA VAL A 684 32.92 10.00 -53.33
C VAL A 684 33.20 10.08 -54.83
N GLN A 685 32.87 9.01 -55.53
CA GLN A 685 33.06 8.91 -56.98
C GLN A 685 31.80 9.32 -57.75
N MET A 686 30.62 9.05 -57.20
CA MET A 686 29.34 9.47 -57.75
C MET A 686 28.38 9.81 -56.64
N GLN A 687 27.41 10.73 -56.89
CA GLN A 687 26.36 11.09 -55.95
C GLN A 687 25.08 11.45 -56.72
N LYS A 688 23.92 10.98 -56.20
CA LYS A 688 22.59 11.30 -56.72
C LYS A 688 21.60 11.38 -55.58
N VAL A 689 20.61 12.28 -55.64
CA VAL A 689 19.48 12.28 -54.69
C VAL A 689 18.49 11.20 -55.11
N ALA A 690 18.10 10.33 -54.20
CA ALA A 690 17.07 9.32 -54.46
C ALA A 690 15.69 9.97 -54.63
N GLN A 691 15.10 9.85 -55.80
CA GLN A 691 13.79 10.44 -56.14
C GLN A 691 12.64 9.43 -55.93
N SER A 692 12.96 8.14 -55.87
CA SER A 692 12.00 7.06 -55.74
C SER A 692 12.59 5.89 -54.94
N ARG A 693 11.75 4.90 -54.61
CA ARG A 693 12.21 3.66 -53.94
C ARG A 693 13.09 2.80 -54.86
N ASN A 694 12.91 2.89 -56.16
CA ASN A 694 13.69 2.17 -57.15
C ASN A 694 14.56 3.16 -57.91
N GLU A 695 15.84 3.22 -57.58
CA GLU A 695 16.79 4.09 -58.21
C GLU A 695 17.75 3.30 -59.08
N SER A 696 18.20 3.91 -60.18
CA SER A 696 19.28 3.38 -61.02
C SER A 696 20.38 4.41 -61.25
N MET A 697 21.62 3.91 -61.29
CA MET A 697 22.80 4.71 -61.56
C MET A 697 23.67 4.01 -62.63
N ASP A 698 24.06 4.75 -63.66
CA ASP A 698 25.01 4.25 -64.63
C ASP A 698 26.45 4.40 -64.11
N MET A 699 27.12 3.27 -63.94
CA MET A 699 28.46 3.18 -63.39
C MET A 699 29.55 3.14 -64.49
N SER A 700 29.19 3.34 -65.74
CA SER A 700 30.12 3.19 -66.89
C SER A 700 31.31 4.16 -66.85
N ALA A 701 31.17 5.29 -66.15
CA ALA A 701 32.24 6.28 -65.95
C ALA A 701 33.28 5.89 -64.89
N LEU A 702 33.04 4.78 -64.13
CA LEU A 702 33.91 4.32 -63.04
C LEU A 702 34.84 3.19 -63.54
N ASN A 703 36.05 3.19 -63.01
CA ASN A 703 36.99 2.06 -63.25
C ASN A 703 36.52 0.76 -62.62
N ARG A 704 36.94 -0.38 -63.17
CA ARG A 704 36.72 -1.68 -62.56
C ARG A 704 37.30 -1.69 -61.15
N GLY A 705 36.55 -2.21 -60.20
CA GLY A 705 36.97 -2.18 -58.80
C GLY A 705 35.86 -2.35 -57.81
N VAL A 706 36.21 -2.25 -56.52
CA VAL A 706 35.28 -2.36 -55.38
C VAL A 706 34.85 -0.97 -54.97
N TYR A 707 33.52 -0.81 -54.84
CA TYR A 707 32.89 0.40 -54.38
C TYR A 707 31.93 0.14 -53.24
N LEU A 708 31.67 1.15 -52.46
CA LEU A 708 30.74 1.16 -51.35
C LEU A 708 29.55 2.08 -51.73
N VAL A 709 28.33 1.55 -51.59
CA VAL A 709 27.09 2.26 -51.78
C VAL A 709 26.61 2.74 -50.40
N GLN A 710 26.55 4.03 -50.20
CA GLN A 710 26.07 4.70 -48.99
C GLN A 710 24.79 5.48 -49.27
N VAL A 711 23.74 5.29 -48.45
CA VAL A 711 22.48 6.03 -48.58
C VAL A 711 22.04 6.49 -47.18
N GLY A 712 22.14 7.81 -46.96
CA GLY A 712 21.84 8.37 -45.63
C GLY A 712 22.65 7.71 -44.53
N THR A 713 21.96 7.22 -43.46
CA THR A 713 22.56 6.51 -42.32
C THR A 713 22.42 5.00 -42.42
N LEU A 714 21.95 4.46 -43.56
CA LEU A 714 21.79 3.00 -43.72
C LEU A 714 23.14 2.29 -43.82
N PRO A 715 23.20 0.98 -43.45
CA PRO A 715 24.41 0.19 -43.57
C PRO A 715 24.96 0.21 -45.03
N VAL A 716 26.23 0.47 -45.13
CA VAL A 716 26.95 0.56 -46.42
C VAL A 716 26.92 -0.82 -47.12
N GLN A 717 26.62 -0.82 -48.41
CA GLN A 717 26.65 -2.03 -49.24
C GLN A 717 27.87 -2.04 -50.13
N LYS A 718 28.55 -3.19 -50.25
CA LYS A 718 29.71 -3.35 -51.09
C LYS A 718 29.28 -3.91 -52.44
N ILE A 719 29.77 -3.29 -53.52
CA ILE A 719 29.58 -3.73 -54.90
C ILE A 719 30.94 -3.91 -55.59
N MET A 720 30.98 -4.75 -56.63
CA MET A 720 32.16 -4.99 -57.42
C MET A 720 31.81 -4.73 -58.90
N LEU A 721 32.39 -3.65 -59.49
CA LEU A 721 32.30 -3.35 -60.90
C LEU A 721 33.36 -4.17 -61.63
N LYS A 722 32.94 -5.12 -62.51
CA LYS A 722 33.81 -6.05 -63.23
C LYS A 722 34.31 -5.51 -64.54
#